data_e99aa1d9ddc90b07bd49219275733991
#
_entry.id   e99aa1d9ddc90b07bd49219275733991
#
_cell.length_a   1.000
_cell.length_b   1.000
_cell.length_c   1.000
_cell.angle_alpha   90.00
_cell.angle_beta   90.00
_cell.angle_gamma   90.00
#
_symmetry.space_group_name_H-M   'P 1'
#
loop_
_entity.id
_entity.type
_entity.pdbx_description
1 polymer ?
#
loop_
_entity_poly.entity_id
_entity_poly.type
_entity_poly.pdbx_seq_one_letter_code
_entity_poly.pdbx_strand_id
1 'polypeptide(L)'
;MRVALLALCAALAGCPSFHAGPLPGAPADATFVDVDGIHVRYRETGSGPAVVLLHGYGASLDSWITVQPAVAAHHRVIAVDLKGFGWTSRPEGDYSPAAQAQLVWHVLDKLGVDQVAIVGHSWGTSVALSMAVAHPERTLRVALYDAYVYDDQVPSFFRWAQTSGIGELLFSLFYDERIEDRAPLAYYDERWITQARVERVERDLARPGTTAAALAVARGHHFEALHDKLRAFTRPVLLLWGAQDQVTPVDFGHRLVNELAHATLKTYEHCGHIPMVEAHNASTRDLVEFLDLDRALPESPTPTLTPTPTPEPAAGGGGGGGSGTVVADVPAQDPDVTLPAGFGPPPLNETDKLPLGADLASLGAELTPRLYAAPRDHVEMVVHGSLRVRDAVLYNLDLDRGLDTTGKPLFPVPLGGGQALTSGDLRARTDLAMYAPGVGVAVKARIDWLDNVALGGEPDLAGGSPATSGGQRPTTVVIKRAWGEALTPAGTLAVGRMGAHFGLGIAANGGDCEDCDHGDSADRAAFVSPLFGHLLAIAYDFTASGPFTQSKDGGRTINLEPSDAVAGPTLAILKVHSPAALARRAAAGMTSVEYAVYVSHRTQDRDVPASYLPTAEPVTTYTSNDLTARGFTATGTGGWFRISSERFRLEAELAYLSANLAQPSLIPGAAITEAVTSSQLGLAVESDLNLGPGKIGFDLGYASGDSAPGFGAFPQPGQTATIPGQFDGPQANLPGDHTVDNFRFHPDYHIDQILFREIIGTITDAFYLRPHAKVTLLDVGRGHIEAGAALIASWAIEATSTPSGKTPLGVELDPELRYASRDGFALTLDYGVLLPGAAFDNTNLKAQPAQSFRVRAGFAF
;
A
#
# COMPACT_ATOMS: atom_id res chain seq x y z
N MET A 1 -3.33 -28.55 -18.78
CA MET A 1 -2.79 -27.19 -18.69
C MET A 1 -2.31 -26.82 -17.27
N ARG A 2 -3.09 -27.03 -16.21
CA ARG A 2 -2.71 -26.68 -14.80
C ARG A 2 -1.46 -27.40 -14.30
N VAL A 3 -1.30 -28.70 -14.57
CA VAL A 3 -0.13 -29.52 -14.17
C VAL A 3 1.11 -29.13 -15.00
N ALA A 4 0.94 -28.74 -16.26
CA ALA A 4 2.05 -28.32 -17.11
C ALA A 4 2.60 -26.93 -16.71
N LEU A 5 1.76 -26.02 -16.21
CA LEU A 5 2.20 -24.70 -15.72
C LEU A 5 2.99 -24.85 -14.41
N LEU A 6 2.51 -25.67 -13.48
CA LEU A 6 3.23 -25.99 -12.25
C LEU A 6 4.56 -26.71 -12.51
N ALA A 7 4.59 -27.62 -13.47
CA ALA A 7 5.81 -28.32 -13.87
C ALA A 7 6.79 -27.38 -14.60
N LEU A 8 6.30 -26.38 -15.35
CA LEU A 8 7.12 -25.36 -16.00
C LEU A 8 7.71 -24.38 -14.97
N CYS A 9 6.92 -23.95 -13.98
CA CYS A 9 7.40 -23.11 -12.86
C CYS A 9 8.45 -23.87 -12.02
N ALA A 10 8.23 -25.14 -11.71
CA ALA A 10 9.20 -26.00 -11.01
C ALA A 10 10.48 -26.26 -11.81
N ALA A 11 10.38 -26.34 -13.14
CA ALA A 11 11.53 -26.54 -14.03
C ALA A 11 12.34 -25.25 -14.24
N LEU A 12 11.70 -24.08 -14.16
CA LEU A 12 12.35 -22.76 -14.28
C LEU A 12 12.99 -22.29 -12.97
N ALA A 13 12.48 -22.71 -11.80
CA ALA A 13 12.93 -22.26 -10.50
C ALA A 13 14.29 -22.83 -10.07
N GLY A 14 14.77 -23.92 -10.63
CA GLY A 14 15.97 -24.64 -10.16
C GLY A 14 15.88 -25.04 -8.68
N CYS A 15 16.31 -26.21 -8.29
CA CYS A 15 16.36 -26.56 -6.86
C CYS A 15 17.40 -25.69 -6.15
N PRO A 16 17.12 -25.11 -4.95
CA PRO A 16 18.12 -24.41 -4.16
C PRO A 16 19.32 -25.32 -3.91
N SER A 17 20.52 -24.85 -4.21
CA SER A 17 21.76 -25.61 -4.04
C SER A 17 22.64 -25.02 -2.95
N PHE A 18 23.31 -25.86 -2.19
CA PHE A 18 24.30 -25.48 -1.21
C PHE A 18 25.63 -25.08 -1.86
N HIS A 19 26.48 -24.37 -1.11
CA HIS A 19 27.81 -23.95 -1.53
C HIS A 19 28.84 -24.27 -0.44
N ALA A 20 29.57 -25.38 -0.57
CA ALA A 20 30.47 -25.88 0.46
C ALA A 20 31.79 -25.12 0.57
N GLY A 21 32.26 -24.46 -0.49
CA GLY A 21 33.56 -23.79 -0.52
C GLY A 21 33.51 -22.33 -0.01
N PRO A 22 34.67 -21.65 0.00
CA PRO A 22 34.77 -20.22 0.24
C PRO A 22 33.89 -19.44 -0.76
N LEU A 23 33.20 -18.38 -0.28
CA LEU A 23 32.36 -17.57 -1.12
C LEU A 23 33.14 -16.59 -1.98
N PRO A 24 32.82 -16.43 -3.27
CA PRO A 24 33.48 -15.47 -4.13
C PRO A 24 33.15 -14.03 -3.70
N GLY A 25 34.18 -13.15 -3.78
CA GLY A 25 34.03 -11.71 -3.48
C GLY A 25 34.05 -11.35 -1.99
N ALA A 26 34.52 -12.24 -1.13
CA ALA A 26 34.74 -11.90 0.27
C ALA A 26 35.71 -10.70 0.43
N PRO A 27 35.46 -9.79 1.40
CA PRO A 27 36.35 -8.66 1.65
C PRO A 27 37.78 -9.12 1.92
N ALA A 28 38.76 -8.41 1.37
CA ALA A 28 40.17 -8.78 1.49
C ALA A 28 40.72 -8.73 2.94
N ASP A 29 40.06 -7.98 3.79
CA ASP A 29 40.34 -7.83 5.22
C ASP A 29 39.51 -8.78 6.11
N ALA A 30 38.69 -9.63 5.52
CA ALA A 30 37.87 -10.58 6.28
C ALA A 30 38.75 -11.69 6.87
N THR A 31 38.48 -12.01 8.14
CA THR A 31 39.19 -13.08 8.85
C THR A 31 38.34 -14.34 8.89
N PHE A 32 38.98 -15.50 8.64
CA PHE A 32 38.32 -16.79 8.61
C PHE A 32 39.07 -17.81 9.48
N VAL A 33 38.29 -18.78 9.96
CA VAL A 33 38.82 -19.99 10.63
C VAL A 33 38.13 -21.23 10.06
N ASP A 34 38.90 -22.27 9.79
CA ASP A 34 38.38 -23.56 9.31
C ASP A 34 38.05 -24.46 10.49
N VAL A 35 36.80 -24.86 10.62
CA VAL A 35 36.26 -25.68 11.69
C VAL A 35 35.30 -26.69 11.10
N ASP A 36 35.50 -27.98 11.37
CA ASP A 36 34.65 -29.09 10.92
C ASP A 36 34.39 -29.08 9.39
N GLY A 37 35.36 -28.61 8.61
CA GLY A 37 35.23 -28.48 7.14
C GLY A 37 34.42 -27.25 6.70
N ILE A 38 34.06 -26.37 7.63
CA ILE A 38 33.33 -25.13 7.36
C ILE A 38 34.30 -23.93 7.46
N HIS A 39 34.33 -23.11 6.42
CA HIS A 39 35.10 -21.85 6.37
C HIS A 39 34.28 -20.75 7.03
N VAL A 40 34.53 -20.46 8.33
CA VAL A 40 33.75 -19.58 9.18
C VAL A 40 34.39 -18.18 9.21
N ARG A 41 33.62 -17.13 8.81
CA ARG A 41 34.06 -15.74 9.00
C ARG A 41 33.81 -15.29 10.43
N TYR A 42 34.79 -14.60 10.99
CA TYR A 42 34.67 -13.93 12.27
C TYR A 42 35.36 -12.58 12.26
N ARG A 43 35.04 -11.75 13.26
CA ARG A 43 35.73 -10.47 13.53
C ARG A 43 36.05 -10.42 15.01
N GLU A 44 37.33 -10.20 15.33
CA GLU A 44 37.83 -10.09 16.69
C GLU A 44 38.32 -8.69 16.96
N THR A 45 37.89 -8.08 18.10
CA THR A 45 38.28 -6.74 18.52
C THR A 45 38.36 -6.68 20.05
N GLY A 46 39.17 -5.73 20.58
CA GLY A 46 39.29 -5.53 22.01
C GLY A 46 40.13 -6.58 22.73
N SER A 47 40.16 -6.53 24.05
CA SER A 47 40.87 -7.46 24.92
C SER A 47 40.17 -7.54 26.29
N GLY A 48 40.38 -8.63 27.04
CA GLY A 48 39.73 -8.90 28.33
C GLY A 48 38.85 -10.13 28.33
N PRO A 49 37.79 -10.23 29.18
CA PRO A 49 36.89 -11.35 29.17
C PRO A 49 36.20 -11.51 27.81
N ALA A 50 36.03 -12.75 27.35
CA ALA A 50 35.50 -13.01 26.01
C ALA A 50 33.98 -12.79 25.96
N VAL A 51 33.51 -12.19 24.84
CA VAL A 51 32.13 -12.02 24.46
C VAL A 51 31.93 -12.49 23.02
N VAL A 52 30.99 -13.41 22.77
CA VAL A 52 30.63 -13.82 21.41
C VAL A 52 29.31 -13.13 20.99
N LEU A 53 29.26 -12.59 19.76
CA LEU A 53 28.11 -11.92 19.18
C LEU A 53 27.56 -12.75 18.01
N LEU A 54 26.25 -13.13 18.09
CA LEU A 54 25.54 -14.00 17.16
C LEU A 54 24.39 -13.23 16.51
N HIS A 55 24.44 -13.07 15.19
CA HIS A 55 23.44 -12.34 14.41
C HIS A 55 22.15 -13.14 14.17
N GLY A 56 21.10 -12.48 13.71
CA GLY A 56 19.80 -13.07 13.39
C GLY A 56 19.76 -13.77 12.01
N TYR A 57 18.58 -14.31 11.67
CA TYR A 57 18.31 -14.96 10.40
C TYR A 57 18.51 -14.00 9.21
N GLY A 58 19.18 -14.47 8.17
CA GLY A 58 19.43 -13.68 6.96
C GLY A 58 20.43 -12.51 7.12
N ALA A 59 21.04 -12.37 8.31
CA ALA A 59 21.97 -11.29 8.65
C ALA A 59 23.43 -11.74 8.60
N SER A 60 24.35 -10.94 9.16
CA SER A 60 25.76 -11.24 9.29
C SER A 60 26.34 -10.56 10.55
N LEU A 61 27.61 -10.84 10.86
CA LEU A 61 28.34 -10.19 11.97
C LEU A 61 28.37 -8.64 11.86
N ASP A 62 28.08 -8.09 10.67
CA ASP A 62 28.02 -6.65 10.45
C ASP A 62 26.77 -6.01 11.12
N SER A 63 25.79 -6.80 11.59
CA SER A 63 24.68 -6.31 12.43
C SER A 63 25.16 -5.71 13.76
N TRP A 64 26.35 -6.07 14.21
CA TRP A 64 26.91 -5.63 15.48
C TRP A 64 27.83 -4.41 15.40
N ILE A 65 27.90 -3.76 14.21
CA ILE A 65 28.83 -2.65 13.96
C ILE A 65 28.64 -1.47 14.92
N THR A 66 27.43 -1.24 15.40
CA THR A 66 27.08 -0.17 16.35
C THR A 66 27.44 -0.54 17.78
N VAL A 67 27.30 -1.79 18.16
CA VAL A 67 27.49 -2.31 19.53
C VAL A 67 28.95 -2.71 19.79
N GLN A 68 29.59 -3.34 18.81
CA GLN A 68 30.92 -3.93 18.96
C GLN A 68 32.01 -2.98 19.51
N PRO A 69 32.10 -1.69 19.07
CA PRO A 69 33.13 -0.78 19.60
C PRO A 69 32.99 -0.51 21.10
N ALA A 70 31.76 -0.32 21.60
CA ALA A 70 31.53 -0.06 23.02
C ALA A 70 31.86 -1.28 23.90
N VAL A 71 31.47 -2.48 23.48
CA VAL A 71 31.77 -3.73 24.19
C VAL A 71 33.30 -4.01 24.14
N ALA A 72 33.94 -3.76 22.97
CA ALA A 72 35.38 -3.99 22.78
C ALA A 72 36.29 -3.08 23.63
N ALA A 73 35.75 -1.99 24.19
CA ALA A 73 36.47 -1.15 25.12
C ALA A 73 36.93 -1.92 26.39
N HIS A 74 36.16 -2.92 26.81
CA HIS A 74 36.33 -3.68 28.03
C HIS A 74 36.51 -5.20 27.85
N HIS A 75 36.17 -5.72 26.65
CA HIS A 75 36.04 -7.14 26.39
C HIS A 75 36.78 -7.56 25.10
N ARG A 76 37.19 -8.83 25.04
CA ARG A 76 37.59 -9.51 23.80
C ARG A 76 36.33 -9.93 23.07
N VAL A 77 35.92 -9.17 22.04
CA VAL A 77 34.67 -9.38 21.31
C VAL A 77 34.91 -10.21 20.06
N ILE A 78 34.20 -11.29 19.90
CA ILE A 78 34.24 -12.22 18.76
C ILE A 78 32.84 -12.24 18.11
N ALA A 79 32.69 -11.53 16.99
CA ALA A 79 31.48 -11.59 16.18
C ALA A 79 31.63 -12.66 15.09
N VAL A 80 30.62 -13.53 14.91
CA VAL A 80 30.71 -14.69 14.02
C VAL A 80 29.61 -14.64 12.98
N ASP A 81 29.93 -14.89 11.71
CA ASP A 81 28.94 -15.23 10.69
C ASP A 81 28.50 -16.69 10.87
N LEU A 82 27.24 -16.92 11.26
CA LEU A 82 26.69 -18.25 11.44
C LEU A 82 26.69 -19.03 10.13
N LYS A 83 26.80 -20.38 10.19
CA LYS A 83 26.79 -21.26 9.01
C LYS A 83 25.55 -20.97 8.15
N GLY A 84 25.79 -20.71 6.86
CA GLY A 84 24.72 -20.38 5.91
C GLY A 84 24.50 -18.91 5.66
N PHE A 85 25.10 -18.02 6.46
CA PHE A 85 24.91 -16.58 6.37
C PHE A 85 26.25 -15.83 6.27
N GLY A 86 26.15 -14.52 6.02
CA GLY A 86 27.32 -13.69 5.87
C GLY A 86 28.27 -14.22 4.80
N TRP A 87 29.55 -14.38 5.16
CA TRP A 87 30.60 -14.95 4.31
C TRP A 87 31.03 -16.37 4.75
N THR A 88 30.38 -16.92 5.76
CA THR A 88 30.61 -18.33 6.15
C THR A 88 30.07 -19.28 5.09
N SER A 89 30.78 -20.36 4.79
CA SER A 89 30.41 -21.36 3.79
C SER A 89 29.07 -22.06 4.14
N ARG A 90 28.41 -22.62 3.12
CA ARG A 90 27.06 -23.15 3.17
C ARG A 90 27.01 -24.61 2.70
N PRO A 91 27.76 -25.54 3.34
CA PRO A 91 27.68 -26.95 2.98
C PRO A 91 26.31 -27.54 3.36
N GLU A 92 25.88 -28.56 2.66
CA GLU A 92 24.73 -29.37 3.07
C GLU A 92 24.93 -29.94 4.49
N GLY A 93 23.84 -30.04 5.26
CA GLY A 93 23.85 -30.59 6.60
C GLY A 93 22.83 -29.99 7.54
N ASP A 94 23.01 -30.24 8.84
CA ASP A 94 22.13 -29.71 9.90
C ASP A 94 22.39 -28.21 10.13
N TYR A 95 21.30 -27.42 10.15
CA TYR A 95 21.27 -25.98 10.40
C TYR A 95 20.44 -25.61 11.63
N SER A 96 20.13 -26.59 12.47
CA SER A 96 19.41 -26.35 13.72
C SER A 96 20.21 -25.45 14.67
N PRO A 97 19.55 -24.76 15.61
CA PRO A 97 20.23 -23.95 16.63
C PRO A 97 21.30 -24.76 17.42
N ALA A 98 21.06 -26.03 17.66
CA ALA A 98 22.01 -26.92 18.36
C ALA A 98 23.26 -27.19 17.50
N ALA A 99 23.11 -27.44 16.20
CA ALA A 99 24.26 -27.64 15.29
C ALA A 99 25.07 -26.36 15.11
N GLN A 100 24.41 -25.18 15.02
CA GLN A 100 25.10 -23.90 15.01
C GLN A 100 25.85 -23.63 16.32
N ALA A 101 25.23 -23.92 17.46
CA ALA A 101 25.85 -23.78 18.78
C ALA A 101 27.13 -24.61 18.91
N GLN A 102 27.09 -25.86 18.42
CA GLN A 102 28.29 -26.73 18.40
C GLN A 102 29.40 -26.14 17.55
N LEU A 103 29.07 -25.65 16.33
CA LEU A 103 30.04 -25.03 15.45
C LEU A 103 30.70 -23.79 16.12
N VAL A 104 29.90 -22.91 16.74
CA VAL A 104 30.42 -21.73 17.43
C VAL A 104 31.34 -22.12 18.60
N TRP A 105 30.99 -23.15 19.39
CA TRP A 105 31.88 -23.66 20.42
C TRP A 105 33.23 -24.15 19.85
N HIS A 106 33.22 -24.88 18.73
CA HIS A 106 34.46 -25.30 18.08
C HIS A 106 35.28 -24.12 17.50
N VAL A 107 34.61 -23.03 17.03
CA VAL A 107 35.29 -21.78 16.68
C VAL A 107 35.97 -21.19 17.91
N LEU A 108 35.26 -21.07 19.04
CA LEU A 108 35.82 -20.56 20.30
C LEU A 108 37.00 -21.39 20.81
N ASP A 109 36.93 -22.71 20.68
CA ASP A 109 38.06 -23.63 21.03
C ASP A 109 39.27 -23.35 20.17
N LYS A 110 39.11 -23.14 18.85
CA LYS A 110 40.21 -22.78 17.94
C LYS A 110 40.84 -21.43 18.27
N LEU A 111 40.03 -20.50 18.84
CA LEU A 111 40.46 -19.17 19.26
C LEU A 111 40.98 -19.12 20.71
N GLY A 112 41.04 -20.27 21.41
CA GLY A 112 41.52 -20.38 22.76
C GLY A 112 40.66 -19.70 23.80
N VAL A 113 39.30 -19.85 23.68
CA VAL A 113 38.31 -19.26 24.58
C VAL A 113 37.67 -20.34 25.45
N ASP A 114 37.98 -20.37 26.74
CA ASP A 114 37.46 -21.35 27.70
C ASP A 114 36.08 -20.96 28.25
N GLN A 115 35.91 -19.69 28.59
CA GLN A 115 34.66 -19.11 29.10
C GLN A 115 34.27 -17.87 28.32
N VAL A 116 32.94 -17.65 28.12
CA VAL A 116 32.42 -16.58 27.27
C VAL A 116 31.08 -16.07 27.75
N ALA A 117 30.83 -14.77 27.66
CA ALA A 117 29.50 -14.18 27.67
C ALA A 117 28.92 -14.27 26.26
N ILE A 118 27.65 -14.67 26.13
CA ILE A 118 27.01 -14.94 24.84
C ILE A 118 25.95 -13.87 24.58
N VAL A 119 26.01 -13.22 23.43
CA VAL A 119 25.03 -12.22 23.00
C VAL A 119 24.42 -12.68 21.67
N GLY A 120 23.11 -12.74 21.61
CA GLY A 120 22.37 -13.13 20.41
C GLY A 120 21.32 -12.10 20.01
N HIS A 121 20.99 -12.06 18.72
CA HIS A 121 19.88 -11.27 18.19
C HIS A 121 18.92 -12.17 17.40
N SER A 122 17.60 -12.01 17.60
CA SER A 122 16.57 -12.71 16.83
C SER A 122 16.83 -14.23 16.82
N TRP A 123 16.90 -14.89 15.67
CA TRP A 123 17.23 -16.31 15.56
C TRP A 123 18.59 -16.66 16.19
N GLY A 124 19.56 -15.78 16.20
CA GLY A 124 20.84 -15.98 16.90
C GLY A 124 20.69 -16.18 18.42
N THR A 125 19.54 -15.80 19.00
CA THR A 125 19.23 -16.07 20.41
C THR A 125 18.94 -17.54 20.68
N SER A 126 18.32 -18.23 19.73
CA SER A 126 18.15 -19.69 19.81
C SER A 126 19.48 -20.43 19.83
N VAL A 127 20.43 -19.94 19.03
CA VAL A 127 21.82 -20.44 19.02
C VAL A 127 22.52 -20.13 20.35
N ALA A 128 22.38 -18.87 20.84
CA ALA A 128 22.94 -18.43 22.11
C ALA A 128 22.47 -19.27 23.30
N LEU A 129 21.17 -19.51 23.39
CA LEU A 129 20.60 -20.35 24.44
C LEU A 129 20.99 -21.82 24.25
N SER A 130 21.06 -22.34 23.02
CA SER A 130 21.55 -23.69 22.76
C SER A 130 23.00 -23.87 23.19
N MET A 131 23.85 -22.87 22.95
CA MET A 131 25.22 -22.84 23.47
C MET A 131 25.24 -22.87 25.00
N ALA A 132 24.45 -22.01 25.64
CA ALA A 132 24.45 -21.82 27.08
C ALA A 132 23.96 -23.07 27.84
N VAL A 133 22.90 -23.74 27.34
CA VAL A 133 22.40 -24.95 27.98
C VAL A 133 23.25 -26.19 27.67
N ALA A 134 24.03 -26.19 26.55
CA ALA A 134 24.96 -27.28 26.25
C ALA A 134 26.21 -27.24 27.14
N HIS A 135 26.72 -26.05 27.45
CA HIS A 135 27.94 -25.83 28.23
C HIS A 135 27.75 -24.71 29.27
N PRO A 136 26.91 -24.94 30.31
CA PRO A 136 26.65 -23.92 31.32
C PRO A 136 27.90 -23.58 32.16
N GLU A 137 28.87 -24.48 32.25
CA GLU A 137 30.16 -24.28 32.95
C GLU A 137 31.06 -23.31 32.20
N ARG A 138 30.92 -23.22 30.87
CA ARG A 138 31.68 -22.29 30.01
C ARG A 138 30.94 -20.96 29.79
N THR A 139 29.68 -20.88 30.12
CA THR A 139 28.85 -19.71 29.91
C THR A 139 28.89 -18.80 31.13
N LEU A 140 29.37 -17.57 30.98
CA LEU A 140 29.40 -16.57 32.06
C LEU A 140 28.00 -15.96 32.25
N ARG A 141 27.41 -15.45 31.20
CA ARG A 141 26.06 -14.80 31.15
C ARG A 141 25.55 -14.75 29.71
N VAL A 142 24.25 -14.48 29.53
CA VAL A 142 23.62 -14.45 28.21
C VAL A 142 22.81 -13.15 28.06
N ALA A 143 22.99 -12.44 26.92
CA ALA A 143 22.15 -11.30 26.55
C ALA A 143 21.44 -11.58 25.24
N LEU A 144 20.14 -11.34 25.19
CA LEU A 144 19.26 -11.69 24.08
C LEU A 144 18.50 -10.44 23.60
N TYR A 145 18.76 -10.03 22.38
CA TYR A 145 18.01 -9.00 21.68
C TYR A 145 16.87 -9.64 20.90
N ASP A 146 15.61 -9.23 21.20
CA ASP A 146 14.41 -9.63 20.45
C ASP A 146 14.38 -11.15 20.20
N ALA A 147 14.31 -11.93 21.27
CA ALA A 147 14.57 -13.37 21.24
C ALA A 147 13.53 -14.13 20.38
N TYR A 148 14.05 -15.04 19.56
CA TYR A 148 13.27 -15.96 18.72
C TYR A 148 13.52 -17.39 19.19
N VAL A 149 12.63 -17.90 20.03
CA VAL A 149 12.84 -19.15 20.80
C VAL A 149 11.59 -20.01 20.96
N TYR A 150 10.45 -19.62 20.36
CA TYR A 150 9.18 -20.34 20.48
C TYR A 150 8.66 -20.78 19.12
N ASP A 151 8.02 -21.96 19.06
CA ASP A 151 7.43 -22.50 17.83
C ASP A 151 6.24 -21.64 17.34
N ASP A 152 5.54 -20.98 18.25
CA ASP A 152 4.44 -20.06 17.91
C ASP A 152 4.91 -18.69 17.38
N GLN A 153 6.18 -18.33 17.49
CA GLN A 153 6.78 -17.18 16.81
C GLN A 153 7.02 -17.41 15.32
N VAL A 154 7.07 -18.70 14.85
CA VAL A 154 7.44 -19.01 13.47
C VAL A 154 6.42 -18.40 12.48
N PRO A 155 6.81 -17.48 11.57
CA PRO A 155 5.95 -16.90 10.57
C PRO A 155 5.34 -17.96 9.63
N SER A 156 4.16 -17.65 9.06
CA SER A 156 3.43 -18.57 8.19
C SER A 156 4.25 -19.05 7.00
N PHE A 157 5.05 -18.18 6.38
CA PHE A 157 5.93 -18.54 5.27
C PHE A 157 6.90 -19.69 5.64
N PHE A 158 7.55 -19.62 6.79
CA PHE A 158 8.48 -20.64 7.26
C PHE A 158 7.78 -21.94 7.68
N ARG A 159 6.57 -21.84 8.24
CA ARG A 159 5.77 -23.06 8.57
C ARG A 159 5.43 -23.85 7.32
N TRP A 160 5.03 -23.19 6.24
CA TRP A 160 4.79 -23.88 4.96
C TRP A 160 6.07 -24.47 4.36
N ALA A 161 7.19 -23.77 4.53
CA ALA A 161 8.49 -24.20 4.01
C ALA A 161 9.05 -25.47 4.70
N GLN A 162 8.53 -25.85 5.87
CA GLN A 162 8.91 -27.11 6.54
C GLN A 162 8.48 -28.33 5.73
N THR A 163 7.42 -28.24 4.92
CA THR A 163 6.97 -29.34 4.08
C THR A 163 7.91 -29.54 2.88
N SER A 164 8.43 -30.78 2.73
CA SER A 164 9.30 -31.15 1.62
C SER A 164 8.61 -30.97 0.26
N GLY A 165 9.33 -30.46 -0.74
CA GLY A 165 8.84 -30.09 -2.05
C GLY A 165 8.17 -28.70 -2.07
N ILE A 166 7.31 -28.39 -1.09
CA ILE A 166 6.71 -27.06 -0.96
C ILE A 166 7.78 -26.03 -0.54
N GLY A 167 8.62 -26.38 0.43
CA GLY A 167 9.68 -25.47 0.91
C GLY A 167 10.66 -25.10 -0.19
N GLU A 168 11.12 -26.07 -1.00
CA GLU A 168 12.02 -25.82 -2.12
C GLU A 168 11.38 -24.86 -3.14
N LEU A 169 10.12 -25.09 -3.49
CA LEU A 169 9.38 -24.24 -4.42
C LEU A 169 9.22 -22.81 -3.88
N LEU A 170 8.79 -22.68 -2.62
CA LEU A 170 8.56 -21.38 -1.98
C LEU A 170 9.85 -20.57 -1.88
N PHE A 171 10.95 -21.19 -1.45
CA PHE A 171 12.22 -20.49 -1.31
C PHE A 171 12.84 -20.13 -2.66
N SER A 172 12.71 -20.98 -3.67
CA SER A 172 13.21 -20.68 -5.01
C SER A 172 12.46 -19.57 -5.72
N LEU A 173 11.17 -19.36 -5.42
CA LEU A 173 10.34 -18.39 -6.13
C LEU A 173 10.08 -17.09 -5.35
N PHE A 174 10.11 -17.14 -4.01
CA PHE A 174 9.60 -16.04 -3.20
C PHE A 174 10.52 -15.57 -2.07
N TYR A 175 11.62 -16.29 -1.77
CA TYR A 175 12.44 -15.97 -0.59
C TYR A 175 13.20 -14.64 -0.72
N ASP A 176 13.70 -14.32 -1.89
CA ASP A 176 14.45 -13.09 -2.21
C ASP A 176 13.60 -12.02 -2.92
N GLU A 177 12.30 -12.29 -3.08
CA GLU A 177 11.39 -11.34 -3.71
C GLU A 177 11.07 -10.15 -2.78
N ARG A 178 11.07 -8.93 -3.35
CA ARG A 178 10.60 -7.70 -2.73
C ARG A 178 11.16 -7.45 -1.31
N ILE A 179 12.47 -7.55 -1.15
CA ILE A 179 13.17 -7.35 0.14
C ILE A 179 12.84 -6.00 0.77
N GLU A 180 12.72 -4.95 -0.04
CA GLU A 180 12.40 -3.60 0.42
C GLU A 180 11.04 -3.49 1.12
N ASP A 181 10.08 -4.36 0.78
CA ASP A 181 8.75 -4.39 1.42
C ASP A 181 8.74 -5.13 2.76
N ARG A 182 9.80 -5.89 3.07
CA ARG A 182 9.97 -6.57 4.37
C ARG A 182 10.68 -5.72 5.41
N ALA A 183 11.48 -4.78 4.95
CA ALA A 183 12.27 -3.94 5.85
C ALA A 183 11.42 -3.20 6.91
N PRO A 184 10.21 -2.70 6.60
CA PRO A 184 9.34 -2.07 7.59
C PRO A 184 8.94 -2.96 8.77
N LEU A 185 8.98 -4.30 8.63
CA LEU A 185 8.70 -5.20 9.74
C LEU A 185 9.75 -5.15 10.85
N ALA A 186 11.00 -4.87 10.47
CA ALA A 186 12.11 -4.88 11.40
C ALA A 186 12.32 -3.54 12.12
N TYR A 187 11.70 -2.45 11.67
CA TYR A 187 11.88 -1.11 12.23
C TYR A 187 10.54 -0.50 12.63
N TYR A 188 10.50 0.15 13.77
CA TYR A 188 9.39 1.03 14.16
C TYR A 188 9.41 2.31 13.34
N ASP A 189 10.58 2.91 13.18
CA ASP A 189 10.79 4.14 12.42
C ASP A 189 11.43 3.81 11.07
N GLU A 190 10.63 3.90 10.00
CA GLU A 190 11.08 3.62 8.64
C GLU A 190 12.24 4.49 8.16
N ARG A 191 12.53 5.61 8.82
CA ARG A 191 13.70 6.44 8.54
C ARG A 191 15.03 5.69 8.72
N TRP A 192 15.06 4.65 9.54
CA TRP A 192 16.22 3.77 9.69
C TRP A 192 16.44 2.84 8.50
N ILE A 193 15.44 2.70 7.61
CA ILE A 193 15.52 1.88 6.41
C ILE A 193 16.20 2.69 5.31
N THR A 194 17.53 2.76 5.33
CA THR A 194 18.29 3.44 4.26
C THR A 194 18.40 2.55 3.04
N GLN A 195 18.55 3.16 1.85
CA GLN A 195 18.76 2.42 0.59
C GLN A 195 20.00 1.50 0.67
N ALA A 196 21.06 1.97 1.30
CA ALA A 196 22.30 1.18 1.49
C ALA A 196 22.06 -0.09 2.34
N ARG A 197 21.13 -0.04 3.31
CA ARG A 197 20.74 -1.23 4.09
C ARG A 197 19.95 -2.23 3.25
N VAL A 198 18.97 -1.77 2.49
CA VAL A 198 18.20 -2.62 1.57
C VAL A 198 19.13 -3.33 0.60
N GLU A 199 19.99 -2.59 -0.11
CA GLU A 199 20.95 -3.16 -1.06
C GLU A 199 21.96 -4.11 -0.41
N ARG A 200 22.31 -3.89 0.85
CA ARG A 200 23.16 -4.84 1.59
C ARG A 200 22.45 -6.17 1.77
N VAL A 201 21.20 -6.16 2.22
CA VAL A 201 20.41 -7.37 2.40
C VAL A 201 20.22 -8.11 1.07
N GLU A 202 19.90 -7.39 -0.01
CA GLU A 202 19.77 -7.96 -1.34
C GLU A 202 21.07 -8.65 -1.79
N ARG A 203 22.23 -7.98 -1.61
CA ARG A 203 23.54 -8.58 -1.92
C ARG A 203 23.84 -9.81 -1.06
N ASP A 204 23.47 -9.79 0.22
CA ASP A 204 23.71 -10.91 1.13
C ASP A 204 22.83 -12.12 0.76
N LEU A 205 21.59 -11.91 0.35
CA LEU A 205 20.69 -12.96 -0.12
C LEU A 205 21.07 -13.52 -1.49
N ALA A 206 21.65 -12.71 -2.35
CA ALA A 206 22.11 -13.14 -3.69
C ALA A 206 23.39 -14.01 -3.67
N ARG A 207 24.05 -14.19 -2.50
CA ARG A 207 25.27 -15.03 -2.43
C ARG A 207 24.96 -16.51 -2.69
N PRO A 208 25.88 -17.23 -3.37
CA PRO A 208 25.68 -18.65 -3.68
C PRO A 208 25.34 -19.49 -2.45
N GLY A 209 24.32 -20.31 -2.53
CA GLY A 209 23.91 -21.23 -1.47
C GLY A 209 23.03 -20.61 -0.38
N THR A 210 22.76 -19.32 -0.39
CA THR A 210 21.95 -18.66 0.66
C THR A 210 20.53 -19.21 0.74
N THR A 211 19.85 -19.36 -0.37
CA THR A 211 18.47 -19.86 -0.43
C THR A 211 18.34 -21.27 0.15
N ALA A 212 19.28 -22.18 -0.21
CA ALA A 212 19.31 -23.55 0.34
C ALA A 212 19.59 -23.56 1.85
N ALA A 213 20.56 -22.77 2.30
CA ALA A 213 20.90 -22.66 3.72
C ALA A 213 19.75 -22.05 4.51
N ALA A 214 19.11 -21.00 4.00
CA ALA A 214 17.97 -20.34 4.63
C ALA A 214 16.77 -21.29 4.78
N LEU A 215 16.48 -22.12 3.76
CA LEU A 215 15.47 -23.17 3.85
C LEU A 215 15.82 -24.23 4.90
N ALA A 216 17.10 -24.63 4.97
CA ALA A 216 17.56 -25.59 5.96
C ALA A 216 17.43 -25.05 7.39
N VAL A 217 17.73 -23.76 7.61
CA VAL A 217 17.47 -23.09 8.91
C VAL A 217 15.98 -23.08 9.23
N ALA A 218 15.11 -22.71 8.28
CA ALA A 218 13.65 -22.68 8.49
C ALA A 218 13.09 -24.05 8.89
N ARG A 219 13.67 -25.13 8.37
CA ARG A 219 13.32 -26.53 8.74
C ARG A 219 13.87 -26.94 10.10
N GLY A 220 14.90 -26.27 10.59
CA GLY A 220 15.51 -26.52 11.90
C GLY A 220 14.82 -25.76 13.06
N HIS A 221 13.74 -25.05 12.83
CA HIS A 221 12.99 -24.31 13.86
C HIS A 221 12.16 -25.27 14.71
N HIS A 222 12.78 -25.89 15.74
CA HIS A 222 12.15 -26.73 16.75
C HIS A 222 12.73 -26.38 18.12
N PHE A 223 11.92 -25.78 18.99
CA PHE A 223 12.38 -25.18 20.24
C PHE A 223 11.93 -25.93 21.50
N GLU A 224 10.99 -26.88 21.41
CA GLU A 224 10.47 -27.62 22.59
C GLU A 224 11.57 -28.19 23.48
N ALA A 225 12.56 -28.89 22.89
CA ALA A 225 13.67 -29.49 23.60
C ALA A 225 14.61 -28.46 24.28
N LEU A 226 14.57 -27.19 23.86
CA LEU A 226 15.29 -26.10 24.47
C LEU A 226 14.58 -25.65 25.77
N HIS A 227 13.27 -25.50 25.76
CA HIS A 227 12.48 -25.04 26.89
C HIS A 227 12.59 -25.92 28.13
N ASP A 228 12.65 -27.22 27.97
CA ASP A 228 12.85 -28.16 29.08
C ASP A 228 14.15 -27.88 29.84
N LYS A 229 15.19 -27.37 29.15
CA LYS A 229 16.49 -27.06 29.72
C LYS A 229 16.56 -25.65 30.29
N LEU A 230 15.80 -24.70 29.75
CA LEU A 230 15.82 -23.29 30.17
C LEU A 230 15.39 -23.10 31.62
N ARG A 231 14.44 -23.91 32.11
CA ARG A 231 13.97 -23.87 33.50
C ARG A 231 15.06 -24.24 34.52
N ALA A 232 16.04 -25.03 34.09
CA ALA A 232 17.18 -25.42 34.91
C ALA A 232 18.40 -24.51 34.74
N PHE A 233 18.34 -23.52 33.83
CA PHE A 233 19.44 -22.62 33.55
C PHE A 233 19.55 -21.54 34.61
N THR A 234 20.72 -21.42 35.26
CA THR A 234 20.93 -20.57 36.44
C THR A 234 21.89 -19.38 36.21
N ARG A 235 22.44 -19.25 35.02
CA ARG A 235 23.29 -18.09 34.70
C ARG A 235 22.45 -16.83 34.47
N PRO A 236 23.00 -15.63 34.75
CA PRO A 236 22.28 -14.37 34.49
C PRO A 236 21.89 -14.20 33.03
N VAL A 237 20.65 -13.76 32.77
CA VAL A 237 20.13 -13.49 31.44
C VAL A 237 19.59 -12.05 31.37
N LEU A 238 19.98 -11.31 30.35
CA LEU A 238 19.42 -10.00 30.01
C LEU A 238 18.62 -10.12 28.71
N LEU A 239 17.35 -9.71 28.75
CA LEU A 239 16.48 -9.59 27.59
C LEU A 239 16.38 -8.11 27.23
N LEU A 240 16.67 -7.76 25.97
CA LEU A 240 16.64 -6.41 25.43
C LEU A 240 15.64 -6.41 24.27
N TRP A 241 14.55 -5.63 24.34
CA TRP A 241 13.43 -5.81 23.43
C TRP A 241 12.83 -4.51 22.91
N GLY A 242 12.56 -4.41 21.60
CA GLY A 242 11.76 -3.35 21.04
C GLY A 242 10.28 -3.49 21.42
N ALA A 243 9.67 -2.45 22.00
CA ALA A 243 8.27 -2.50 22.43
C ALA A 243 7.29 -2.65 21.25
N GLN A 244 7.66 -2.20 20.06
CA GLN A 244 6.87 -2.28 18.83
C GLN A 244 7.42 -3.30 17.83
N ASP A 245 8.13 -4.31 18.28
CA ASP A 245 8.65 -5.38 17.43
C ASP A 245 7.51 -6.18 16.78
N GLN A 246 7.47 -6.20 15.45
CA GLN A 246 6.49 -6.95 14.64
C GLN A 246 7.00 -8.33 14.21
N VAL A 247 8.30 -8.59 14.32
CA VAL A 247 8.93 -9.87 13.97
C VAL A 247 8.87 -10.84 15.15
N THR A 248 9.25 -10.37 16.35
CA THR A 248 9.14 -11.10 17.62
C THR A 248 8.46 -10.21 18.66
N PRO A 249 7.14 -10.14 18.72
CA PRO A 249 6.40 -9.28 19.65
C PRO A 249 6.87 -9.40 21.08
N VAL A 250 6.91 -8.26 21.81
CA VAL A 250 7.46 -8.16 23.17
C VAL A 250 6.75 -9.08 24.19
N ASP A 251 5.54 -9.54 23.91
CA ASP A 251 4.81 -10.51 24.74
C ASP A 251 5.60 -11.81 24.92
N PHE A 252 6.39 -12.22 23.91
CA PHE A 252 7.31 -13.35 24.07
C PHE A 252 8.47 -13.03 25.02
N GLY A 253 8.91 -11.79 25.10
CA GLY A 253 9.88 -11.34 26.11
C GLY A 253 9.31 -11.43 27.54
N HIS A 254 8.07 -11.02 27.74
CA HIS A 254 7.35 -11.18 29.01
C HIS A 254 7.14 -12.66 29.38
N ARG A 255 6.91 -13.52 28.39
CA ARG A 255 6.84 -14.97 28.60
C ARG A 255 8.20 -15.54 28.99
N LEU A 256 9.25 -15.19 28.27
CA LEU A 256 10.59 -15.75 28.48
C LEU A 256 11.21 -15.33 29.82
N VAL A 257 11.01 -14.08 30.26
CA VAL A 257 11.50 -13.62 31.56
C VAL A 257 10.87 -14.39 32.72
N ASN A 258 9.66 -14.88 32.57
CA ASN A 258 8.99 -15.71 33.59
C ASN A 258 9.42 -17.18 33.57
N GLU A 259 10.00 -17.67 32.46
CA GLU A 259 10.51 -19.02 32.34
C GLU A 259 11.96 -19.19 32.85
N LEU A 260 12.73 -18.09 32.86
CA LEU A 260 14.15 -18.08 33.26
C LEU A 260 14.32 -17.61 34.69
N ALA A 261 15.07 -18.39 35.50
CA ALA A 261 15.23 -18.14 36.92
C ALA A 261 15.93 -16.82 37.28
N HIS A 262 16.86 -16.35 36.46
CA HIS A 262 17.70 -15.18 36.69
C HIS A 262 17.71 -14.28 35.44
N ALA A 263 16.52 -13.88 34.97
CA ALA A 263 16.37 -13.00 33.82
C ALA A 263 15.87 -11.60 34.20
N THR A 264 16.30 -10.61 33.44
CA THR A 264 15.79 -9.23 33.47
C THR A 264 15.38 -8.85 32.07
N LEU A 265 14.18 -8.26 31.91
CA LEU A 265 13.69 -7.72 30.64
C LEU A 265 13.78 -6.20 30.68
N LYS A 266 14.38 -5.63 29.64
CA LYS A 266 14.36 -4.21 29.31
C LYS A 266 13.69 -3.99 27.99
N THR A 267 12.71 -3.09 27.93
CA THR A 267 11.96 -2.72 26.75
C THR A 267 12.30 -1.31 26.30
N TYR A 268 12.30 -1.07 25.01
CA TYR A 268 12.64 0.22 24.40
C TYR A 268 11.44 0.70 23.58
N GLU A 269 10.85 1.82 24.01
CA GLU A 269 9.75 2.46 23.30
C GLU A 269 10.21 3.05 21.96
N HIS A 270 9.28 3.10 20.99
CA HIS A 270 9.55 3.54 19.62
C HIS A 270 10.68 2.75 18.94
N CYS A 271 10.71 1.47 19.18
CA CYS A 271 11.73 0.55 18.71
C CYS A 271 11.10 -0.75 18.20
N GLY A 272 11.50 -1.18 17.00
CA GLY A 272 11.13 -2.45 16.40
C GLY A 272 12.11 -3.57 16.74
N HIS A 273 12.35 -4.45 15.76
CA HIS A 273 13.14 -5.69 15.91
C HIS A 273 14.66 -5.48 16.00
N ILE A 274 15.15 -4.23 15.92
CA ILE A 274 16.61 -3.98 15.87
C ILE A 274 17.00 -2.92 16.91
N PRO A 275 16.92 -3.20 18.23
CA PRO A 275 17.27 -2.23 19.28
C PRO A 275 18.73 -1.79 19.25
N MET A 276 19.65 -2.63 18.72
CA MET A 276 21.03 -2.26 18.52
C MET A 276 21.23 -1.14 17.49
N VAL A 277 20.17 -0.74 16.76
CA VAL A 277 20.15 0.36 15.80
C VAL A 277 19.21 1.47 16.25
N GLU A 278 17.93 1.15 16.50
CA GLU A 278 16.92 2.16 16.83
C GLU A 278 17.07 2.72 18.25
N ALA A 279 17.47 1.88 19.21
CA ALA A 279 17.73 2.26 20.59
C ALA A 279 19.20 2.02 20.96
N HIS A 280 20.16 2.23 20.01
CA HIS A 280 21.52 1.75 20.13
C HIS A 280 22.27 2.24 21.37
N ASN A 281 22.11 3.52 21.78
CA ASN A 281 22.74 4.06 22.96
C ASN A 281 22.25 3.40 24.24
N ALA A 282 20.92 3.31 24.40
CA ALA A 282 20.31 2.74 25.59
C ALA A 282 20.59 1.23 25.66
N SER A 283 20.35 0.49 24.58
CA SER A 283 20.54 -0.96 24.54
C SER A 283 22.00 -1.38 24.68
N THR A 284 22.92 -0.60 24.08
CA THR A 284 24.38 -0.85 24.22
C THR A 284 24.86 -0.55 25.63
N ARG A 285 24.42 0.54 26.24
CA ARG A 285 24.73 0.86 27.65
C ARG A 285 24.26 -0.27 28.57
N ASP A 286 23.01 -0.68 28.45
CA ASP A 286 22.45 -1.76 29.26
C ASP A 286 23.19 -3.09 29.08
N LEU A 287 23.60 -3.38 27.83
CA LEU A 287 24.45 -4.55 27.53
C LEU A 287 25.81 -4.45 28.21
N VAL A 288 26.52 -3.32 28.11
CA VAL A 288 27.85 -3.12 28.70
C VAL A 288 27.76 -3.20 30.22
N GLU A 289 26.77 -2.55 30.85
CA GLU A 289 26.54 -2.65 32.27
C GLU A 289 26.32 -4.09 32.71
N PHE A 290 25.53 -4.86 31.97
CA PHE A 290 25.30 -6.27 32.26
C PHE A 290 26.54 -7.13 32.11
N LEU A 291 27.39 -6.85 31.10
CA LEU A 291 28.64 -7.58 30.87
C LEU A 291 29.70 -7.28 31.94
N ASP A 292 29.70 -6.06 32.50
CA ASP A 292 30.66 -5.58 33.51
C ASP A 292 30.23 -5.82 34.97
N LEU A 293 29.09 -6.50 35.27
CA LEU A 293 28.52 -6.67 36.61
C LEU A 293 29.50 -7.23 37.65
N ASP A 294 30.52 -8.01 37.26
CA ASP A 294 31.53 -8.58 38.17
C ASP A 294 32.82 -7.77 38.21
N ARG A 295 32.90 -6.67 37.45
CA ARG A 295 34.07 -5.77 37.43
C ARG A 295 33.91 -4.75 38.54
N ALA A 296 34.79 -4.76 39.51
CA ALA A 296 34.83 -3.70 40.53
C ALA A 296 34.94 -2.34 39.82
N LEU A 297 33.91 -1.51 39.94
CA LEU A 297 33.92 -0.13 39.47
C LEU A 297 35.11 0.58 40.16
N PRO A 298 35.95 1.34 39.43
CA PRO A 298 36.90 2.24 40.07
C PRO A 298 36.05 3.21 40.94
N GLU A 299 36.40 3.33 42.21
CA GLU A 299 35.71 4.24 43.15
C GLU A 299 35.63 5.64 42.52
N SER A 300 34.41 6.06 42.17
CA SER A 300 34.17 7.45 41.79
C SER A 300 34.49 8.34 42.98
N PRO A 301 35.19 9.47 42.84
CA PRO A 301 35.40 10.39 43.92
C PRO A 301 34.04 10.83 44.48
N THR A 302 33.84 10.60 45.76
CA THR A 302 32.65 10.91 46.53
C THR A 302 32.30 12.39 46.38
N PRO A 303 31.14 12.77 45.82
CA PRO A 303 30.71 14.16 45.83
C PRO A 303 30.30 14.49 47.25
N THR A 304 30.85 15.54 47.82
CA THR A 304 30.47 16.11 49.10
C THR A 304 29.05 16.63 49.04
N LEU A 305 28.12 15.90 49.64
CA LEU A 305 26.70 16.28 49.69
C LEU A 305 26.49 17.41 50.69
N THR A 306 25.98 18.53 50.21
CA THR A 306 25.32 19.56 51.04
C THR A 306 23.86 19.10 51.28
N PRO A 307 23.35 19.09 52.50
CA PRO A 307 22.04 18.52 52.80
C PRO A 307 20.92 19.45 52.36
N THR A 308 19.97 18.94 51.61
CA THR A 308 18.67 19.58 51.28
C THR A 308 17.54 18.80 51.98
N PRO A 309 16.49 19.47 52.44
CA PRO A 309 15.56 18.91 53.42
C PRO A 309 14.54 17.92 52.82
N THR A 310 14.19 16.96 53.68
CA THR A 310 13.25 15.87 53.54
C THR A 310 11.80 16.33 53.30
N PRO A 311 11.02 15.70 52.42
CA PRO A 311 9.56 15.63 52.50
C PRO A 311 9.09 14.28 53.06
N GLU A 312 8.06 14.33 53.83
CA GLU A 312 7.35 13.27 54.56
C GLU A 312 6.67 12.22 53.67
N PRO A 313 6.41 11.01 54.19
CA PRO A 313 5.95 9.87 53.39
C PRO A 313 4.42 9.75 53.34
N ALA A 314 3.88 9.36 52.21
CA ALA A 314 2.51 8.88 52.05
C ALA A 314 2.48 7.36 51.99
N ALA A 315 1.55 6.80 52.78
CA ALA A 315 1.40 5.38 53.06
C ALA A 315 0.66 4.60 51.96
N GLY A 316 1.12 3.42 51.61
CA GLY A 316 0.53 2.13 51.92
C GLY A 316 -0.33 1.47 50.82
N GLY A 317 0.04 0.26 50.42
CA GLY A 317 -0.83 -0.71 49.79
C GLY A 317 -0.04 -1.84 49.17
N GLY A 318 0.04 -2.97 49.85
CA GLY A 318 0.81 -4.14 49.46
C GLY A 318 0.05 -5.12 48.56
N GLY A 319 0.79 -6.00 47.91
CA GLY A 319 0.30 -7.19 47.22
C GLY A 319 1.45 -7.87 46.46
N GLY A 320 1.84 -9.04 46.98
CA GLY A 320 3.07 -9.72 46.61
C GLY A 320 3.03 -10.63 45.38
N GLY A 321 4.24 -11.01 44.95
CA GLY A 321 4.51 -12.30 44.34
C GLY A 321 4.94 -12.27 42.89
N GLY A 322 6.22 -12.54 42.65
CA GLY A 322 6.80 -12.83 41.33
C GLY A 322 8.04 -11.98 41.08
N SER A 323 9.23 -12.57 41.27
CA SER A 323 10.50 -11.83 41.23
C SER A 323 11.07 -11.73 39.80
N GLY A 324 10.34 -11.11 38.90
CA GLY A 324 10.93 -10.62 37.66
C GLY A 324 10.89 -9.09 37.70
N THR A 325 12.03 -8.45 37.61
CA THR A 325 12.08 -6.99 37.64
C THR A 325 11.85 -6.44 36.23
N VAL A 326 10.68 -5.89 35.99
CA VAL A 326 10.40 -5.06 34.81
C VAL A 326 10.85 -3.64 35.14
N VAL A 327 11.83 -3.11 34.44
CA VAL A 327 12.28 -1.74 34.57
C VAL A 327 11.60 -0.93 33.48
N ALA A 328 10.77 0.02 33.87
CA ALA A 328 9.99 0.86 32.98
C ALA A 328 10.83 1.83 32.17
N ASP A 329 10.34 2.08 30.96
CA ASP A 329 10.55 3.16 29.99
C ASP A 329 11.86 3.95 30.02
N VAL A 330 12.72 3.69 29.01
CA VAL A 330 13.86 4.53 28.68
C VAL A 330 13.55 5.26 27.38
N PRO A 331 13.67 6.61 27.28
CA PRO A 331 13.45 7.34 26.03
C PRO A 331 14.43 6.88 24.93
N ALA A 332 13.92 6.62 23.74
CA ALA A 332 14.64 5.99 22.64
C ALA A 332 15.68 6.87 21.92
N GLN A 333 15.93 8.11 22.33
CA GLN A 333 16.85 9.01 21.62
C GLN A 333 17.77 9.79 22.56
N ASP A 334 19.06 9.57 22.37
CA ASP A 334 20.13 10.47 22.82
C ASP A 334 20.67 11.21 21.58
N PRO A 335 20.57 12.56 21.52
CA PRO A 335 20.95 13.33 20.32
C PRO A 335 22.44 13.40 20.01
N ASP A 336 23.32 12.90 20.89
CA ASP A 336 24.77 13.17 20.81
C ASP A 336 25.62 12.07 20.17
N VAL A 337 25.03 11.01 19.60
CA VAL A 337 25.81 9.97 18.96
C VAL A 337 25.84 10.12 17.44
N THR A 338 27.01 10.42 16.91
CA THR A 338 27.32 10.35 15.47
C THR A 338 27.34 8.89 15.01
N LEU A 339 26.26 8.45 14.38
CA LEU A 339 26.22 7.18 13.66
C LEU A 339 27.16 7.22 12.44
N PRO A 340 27.78 6.09 12.06
CA PRO A 340 28.55 6.00 10.82
C PRO A 340 27.73 6.50 9.63
N ALA A 341 28.37 7.13 8.65
CA ALA A 341 27.69 7.66 7.46
C ALA A 341 26.81 6.58 6.80
N GLY A 342 25.54 6.90 6.55
CA GLY A 342 24.55 5.98 6.02
C GLY A 342 23.67 5.27 7.07
N PHE A 343 23.84 5.55 8.36
CA PHE A 343 23.05 4.96 9.46
C PHE A 343 22.06 5.93 10.13
N GLY A 344 22.07 7.21 9.77
CA GLY A 344 21.11 8.18 10.30
C GLY A 344 19.75 8.11 9.57
N PRO A 345 18.65 8.41 10.26
CA PRO A 345 17.35 8.48 9.59
C PRO A 345 17.31 9.66 8.60
N PRO A 346 16.75 9.49 7.40
CA PRO A 346 16.47 10.61 6.51
C PRO A 346 15.39 11.53 7.12
N PRO A 347 15.32 12.81 6.73
CA PRO A 347 14.28 13.72 7.19
C PRO A 347 12.88 13.21 6.79
N LEU A 348 11.90 13.36 7.70
CA LEU A 348 10.52 12.93 7.52
C LEU A 348 9.81 13.68 6.40
N ASN A 349 9.25 12.93 5.45
CA ASN A 349 8.08 13.35 4.69
C ASN A 349 6.85 12.59 5.25
N GLU A 350 6.00 13.27 6.01
CA GLU A 350 4.88 12.67 6.74
C GLU A 350 3.63 12.38 5.87
N THR A 351 3.72 12.47 4.55
CA THR A 351 2.55 12.41 3.65
C THR A 351 2.19 11.01 3.12
N ASP A 352 2.94 9.97 3.47
CA ASP A 352 2.85 8.69 2.76
C ASP A 352 2.26 7.54 3.60
N LYS A 353 1.17 7.80 4.32
CA LYS A 353 0.31 6.67 4.74
C LYS A 353 -0.45 6.20 3.50
N LEU A 354 -0.11 5.02 3.00
CA LEU A 354 -0.91 4.36 1.97
C LEU A 354 -2.37 4.32 2.45
N PRO A 355 -3.33 4.86 1.69
CA PRO A 355 -4.71 4.53 1.93
C PRO A 355 -4.83 3.01 1.91
N LEU A 356 -5.67 2.42 2.77
CA LEU A 356 -5.97 0.99 2.75
C LEU A 356 -6.34 0.65 1.31
N GLY A 357 -5.36 0.14 0.59
CA GLY A 357 -5.47 -0.03 -0.84
C GLY A 357 -6.51 -1.09 -1.15
N ALA A 358 -7.30 -0.80 -2.13
CA ALA A 358 -8.40 -1.63 -2.56
C ALA A 358 -8.21 -2.15 -3.98
N ASP A 359 -7.06 -1.92 -4.58
CA ASP A 359 -6.70 -2.36 -5.92
C ASP A 359 -5.72 -3.55 -5.93
N LEU A 360 -5.42 -4.08 -7.09
CA LEU A 360 -4.51 -5.23 -7.23
C LEU A 360 -3.08 -4.92 -6.80
N ALA A 361 -2.63 -3.67 -6.93
CA ALA A 361 -1.29 -3.25 -6.53
C ALA A 361 -1.15 -3.25 -5.00
N SER A 362 -2.16 -2.78 -4.29
CA SER A 362 -2.17 -2.73 -2.83
C SER A 362 -2.29 -4.12 -2.19
N LEU A 363 -3.07 -5.04 -2.80
CA LEU A 363 -3.08 -6.44 -2.39
C LEU A 363 -1.67 -7.05 -2.42
N GLY A 364 -0.87 -6.67 -3.42
CA GLY A 364 0.52 -7.11 -3.55
C GLY A 364 1.46 -6.45 -2.53
N ALA A 365 1.27 -5.18 -2.23
CA ALA A 365 2.10 -4.43 -1.29
C ALA A 365 1.95 -4.93 0.16
N GLU A 366 0.74 -5.29 0.57
CA GLU A 366 0.46 -5.83 1.92
C GLU A 366 0.85 -7.31 2.09
N LEU A 367 1.02 -8.04 1.00
CA LEU A 367 1.31 -9.47 1.03
C LEU A 367 2.62 -9.78 1.77
N THR A 368 3.70 -9.11 1.40
CA THR A 368 5.04 -9.41 1.88
C THR A 368 5.17 -9.19 3.39
N PRO A 369 4.75 -8.05 3.97
CA PRO A 369 4.78 -7.87 5.42
C PRO A 369 4.02 -8.95 6.18
N ARG A 370 2.82 -9.30 5.73
CA ARG A 370 1.96 -10.28 6.43
C ARG A 370 2.51 -11.70 6.41
N LEU A 371 3.23 -12.11 5.36
CA LEU A 371 3.85 -13.44 5.25
C LEU A 371 4.96 -13.68 6.27
N TYR A 372 5.71 -12.63 6.59
CA TYR A 372 6.92 -12.69 7.41
C TYR A 372 6.74 -12.17 8.83
N ALA A 373 5.59 -11.57 9.16
CA ALA A 373 5.27 -11.18 10.53
C ALA A 373 5.00 -12.40 11.42
N ALA A 374 5.29 -12.26 12.72
CA ALA A 374 4.88 -13.25 13.69
C ALA A 374 3.35 -13.37 13.74
N PRO A 375 2.80 -14.58 13.93
CA PRO A 375 1.38 -14.75 14.20
C PRO A 375 0.98 -14.00 15.47
N ARG A 376 -0.12 -13.24 15.41
CA ARG A 376 -0.70 -12.56 16.58
C ARG A 376 -1.74 -13.47 17.21
N ASP A 377 -1.99 -13.31 18.49
CA ASP A 377 -2.98 -14.04 19.27
C ASP A 377 -4.34 -13.34 19.38
N HIS A 378 -4.44 -12.10 18.85
CA HIS A 378 -5.65 -11.27 18.87
C HIS A 378 -6.02 -10.75 17.49
N VAL A 379 -7.28 -10.33 17.34
CA VAL A 379 -7.76 -9.62 16.13
C VAL A 379 -7.18 -8.21 16.14
N GLU A 380 -6.48 -7.85 15.08
CA GLU A 380 -6.05 -6.47 14.85
C GLU A 380 -7.09 -5.73 14.01
N MET A 381 -7.44 -4.54 14.44
CA MET A 381 -8.36 -3.66 13.73
C MET A 381 -7.66 -2.35 13.40
N VAL A 382 -7.65 -2.00 12.10
CA VAL A 382 -7.12 -0.73 11.60
C VAL A 382 -8.28 0.08 11.05
N VAL A 383 -8.39 1.32 11.49
CA VAL A 383 -9.46 2.24 11.10
C VAL A 383 -8.83 3.54 10.61
N HIS A 384 -9.20 3.94 9.41
CA HIS A 384 -8.90 5.26 8.85
C HIS A 384 -10.20 5.92 8.43
N GLY A 385 -10.22 7.24 8.44
CA GLY A 385 -11.41 7.93 8.02
C GLY A 385 -11.12 9.33 7.49
N SER A 386 -12.12 9.88 6.79
CA SER A 386 -12.07 11.25 6.32
C SER A 386 -13.45 11.90 6.33
N LEU A 387 -13.48 13.20 6.62
CA LEU A 387 -14.63 14.07 6.43
C LEU A 387 -14.25 15.13 5.41
N ARG A 388 -15.04 15.26 4.34
CA ARG A 388 -14.93 16.33 3.35
C ARG A 388 -16.19 17.20 3.40
N VAL A 389 -15.99 18.51 3.43
CA VAL A 389 -17.02 19.51 3.20
C VAL A 389 -16.60 20.33 2.00
N ARG A 390 -17.49 20.49 1.03
CA ARG A 390 -17.23 21.25 -0.19
C ARG A 390 -18.40 22.18 -0.48
N ASP A 391 -18.10 23.40 -0.88
CA ASP A 391 -19.07 24.37 -1.35
C ASP A 391 -18.53 25.10 -2.58
N ALA A 392 -19.41 25.42 -3.52
CA ALA A 392 -19.03 26.07 -4.78
C ALA A 392 -20.09 27.09 -5.21
N VAL A 393 -19.59 28.19 -5.79
CA VAL A 393 -20.39 29.16 -6.53
C VAL A 393 -19.99 29.07 -7.99
N LEU A 394 -20.96 28.73 -8.84
CA LEU A 394 -20.80 28.48 -10.26
C LEU A 394 -21.50 29.62 -11.02
N TYR A 395 -20.77 30.31 -11.85
CA TYR A 395 -21.29 31.47 -12.58
C TYR A 395 -21.21 31.28 -14.09
N ASN A 396 -22.34 31.49 -14.77
CA ASN A 396 -22.46 31.49 -16.22
C ASN A 396 -22.03 30.20 -16.94
N LEU A 397 -22.41 29.02 -16.36
CA LEU A 397 -22.05 27.73 -16.97
C LEU A 397 -22.81 27.39 -18.26
N ASP A 398 -23.90 28.09 -18.56
CA ASP A 398 -24.59 28.04 -19.86
C ASP A 398 -23.91 28.89 -20.95
N LEU A 399 -22.82 29.60 -20.56
CA LEU A 399 -21.98 30.43 -21.41
C LEU A 399 -22.73 31.55 -22.13
N ASP A 400 -23.91 31.93 -21.69
CA ASP A 400 -24.80 32.95 -22.37
C ASP A 400 -25.01 32.63 -23.86
N ARG A 401 -24.85 31.38 -24.28
CA ARG A 401 -24.93 31.01 -25.70
C ARG A 401 -26.36 30.88 -26.24
N GLY A 402 -27.35 31.09 -25.38
CA GLY A 402 -28.76 30.87 -25.69
C GLY A 402 -29.15 29.41 -25.67
N LEU A 403 -30.36 29.12 -26.18
CA LEU A 403 -30.91 27.77 -26.17
C LEU A 403 -30.39 26.91 -27.33
N ASP A 404 -30.31 25.61 -27.09
CA ASP A 404 -29.99 24.65 -28.15
C ASP A 404 -31.20 24.44 -29.12
N THR A 405 -31.04 23.53 -30.08
CA THR A 405 -32.10 23.24 -31.07
C THR A 405 -33.33 22.59 -30.45
N THR A 406 -33.27 22.12 -29.20
CA THR A 406 -34.41 21.56 -28.45
C THR A 406 -35.06 22.59 -27.52
N GLY A 407 -34.53 23.81 -27.44
CA GLY A 407 -35.02 24.88 -26.58
C GLY A 407 -34.50 24.81 -25.14
N LYS A 408 -33.37 24.14 -24.87
CA LYS A 408 -32.72 24.04 -23.56
C LYS A 408 -31.40 24.84 -23.50
N PRO A 409 -31.05 25.40 -22.32
CA PRO A 409 -29.72 25.97 -22.10
C PRO A 409 -28.67 24.85 -22.00
N LEU A 410 -27.41 25.18 -22.26
CA LEU A 410 -26.27 24.24 -22.19
C LEU A 410 -26.08 23.66 -20.77
N PHE A 411 -26.31 24.47 -19.77
CA PHE A 411 -26.24 24.12 -18.37
C PHE A 411 -27.47 24.69 -17.64
N PRO A 412 -27.95 24.05 -16.53
CA PRO A 412 -29.08 24.61 -15.77
C PRO A 412 -28.86 26.06 -15.36
N VAL A 413 -29.87 26.91 -15.49
CA VAL A 413 -29.85 28.32 -15.08
C VAL A 413 -30.76 28.53 -13.86
N PRO A 414 -30.53 29.55 -13.00
CA PRO A 414 -31.36 29.85 -11.85
C PRO A 414 -32.82 30.16 -12.26
N LEU A 415 -33.81 29.59 -11.53
CA LEU A 415 -35.22 29.79 -11.81
C LEU A 415 -35.72 31.24 -11.68
N GLY A 416 -35.06 32.02 -10.81
CA GLY A 416 -35.37 33.44 -10.56
C GLY A 416 -34.67 34.44 -11.51
N GLY A 417 -33.95 33.92 -12.49
CA GLY A 417 -33.08 34.73 -13.36
C GLY A 417 -31.70 34.92 -12.72
N GLY A 418 -30.75 35.46 -13.50
CA GLY A 418 -29.34 35.55 -13.14
C GLY A 418 -28.51 34.37 -13.64
N GLN A 419 -27.23 34.32 -13.25
CA GLN A 419 -26.27 33.37 -13.79
C GLN A 419 -25.48 32.62 -12.72
N ALA A 420 -25.77 32.83 -11.44
CA ALA A 420 -25.07 32.18 -10.31
C ALA A 420 -25.87 31.02 -9.75
N LEU A 421 -25.23 29.85 -9.65
CA LEU A 421 -25.70 28.67 -8.98
C LEU A 421 -24.76 28.35 -7.81
N THR A 422 -25.27 27.64 -6.80
CA THR A 422 -24.46 27.14 -5.69
C THR A 422 -24.60 25.63 -5.61
N SER A 423 -23.52 24.97 -5.24
CA SER A 423 -23.47 23.53 -4.97
C SER A 423 -22.66 23.32 -3.72
N GLY A 424 -23.16 22.50 -2.80
CA GLY A 424 -22.40 22.13 -1.61
C GLY A 424 -22.72 20.70 -1.18
N ASP A 425 -21.72 19.97 -0.76
CA ASP A 425 -21.84 18.58 -0.32
C ASP A 425 -20.93 18.23 0.86
N LEU A 426 -21.29 17.12 1.49
CA LEU A 426 -20.61 16.55 2.63
C LEU A 426 -20.42 15.06 2.38
N ARG A 427 -19.16 14.57 2.57
CA ARG A 427 -18.85 13.14 2.55
C ARG A 427 -18.09 12.76 3.82
N ALA A 428 -18.58 11.72 4.52
CA ALA A 428 -17.89 11.09 5.65
C ALA A 428 -17.62 9.63 5.31
N ARG A 429 -16.36 9.24 5.28
CA ARG A 429 -15.86 7.92 4.87
C ARG A 429 -15.08 7.27 5.97
N THR A 430 -15.21 5.94 6.12
CA THR A 430 -14.37 5.11 6.99
C THR A 430 -13.89 3.89 6.23
N ASP A 431 -12.58 3.64 6.27
CA ASP A 431 -11.94 2.42 5.83
C ASP A 431 -11.62 1.57 7.07
N LEU A 432 -12.08 0.31 7.05
CA LEU A 432 -11.91 -0.65 8.12
C LEU A 432 -11.16 -1.87 7.59
N ALA A 433 -10.12 -2.30 8.30
CA ALA A 433 -9.47 -3.58 8.08
C ALA A 433 -9.40 -4.37 9.40
N MET A 434 -9.84 -5.62 9.38
CA MET A 434 -9.77 -6.57 10.47
C MET A 434 -8.90 -7.76 10.04
N TYR A 435 -7.81 -7.98 10.75
CA TYR A 435 -6.89 -9.08 10.52
C TYR A 435 -7.10 -10.17 11.58
N ALA A 436 -7.41 -11.37 11.15
CA ALA A 436 -7.58 -12.50 12.06
C ALA A 436 -6.22 -13.02 12.58
N PRO A 437 -6.13 -13.44 13.84
CA PRO A 437 -4.91 -13.96 14.40
C PRO A 437 -4.48 -15.27 13.73
N GLY A 438 -3.20 -15.41 13.48
CA GLY A 438 -2.54 -16.68 13.12
C GLY A 438 -2.88 -17.34 11.78
N VAL A 439 -3.93 -16.88 11.08
CA VAL A 439 -4.46 -17.58 9.88
C VAL A 439 -4.26 -16.82 8.58
N GLY A 440 -3.66 -15.64 8.59
CA GLY A 440 -3.42 -14.86 7.36
C GLY A 440 -4.69 -14.41 6.63
N VAL A 441 -5.81 -14.27 7.34
CA VAL A 441 -7.09 -13.82 6.79
C VAL A 441 -7.36 -12.38 7.21
N ALA A 442 -7.91 -11.59 6.31
CA ALA A 442 -8.40 -10.25 6.62
C ALA A 442 -9.79 -10.04 6.01
N VAL A 443 -10.58 -9.18 6.65
CA VAL A 443 -11.83 -8.65 6.10
C VAL A 443 -11.70 -7.13 6.09
N LYS A 444 -12.01 -6.54 4.95
CA LYS A 444 -11.88 -5.10 4.75
C LYS A 444 -13.18 -4.51 4.21
N ALA A 445 -13.46 -3.27 4.58
CA ALA A 445 -14.65 -2.55 4.12
C ALA A 445 -14.38 -1.06 3.99
N ARG A 446 -15.05 -0.41 3.04
CA ARG A 446 -15.19 1.05 2.93
C ARG A 446 -16.66 1.40 3.11
N ILE A 447 -16.94 2.28 4.06
CA ILE A 447 -18.27 2.73 4.40
C ILE A 447 -18.32 4.25 4.25
N ASP A 448 -19.19 4.75 3.38
CA ASP A 448 -19.55 6.15 3.33
C ASP A 448 -20.80 6.36 4.20
N TRP A 449 -20.62 7.00 5.37
CA TRP A 449 -21.69 7.34 6.30
C TRP A 449 -22.56 8.44 5.73
N LEU A 450 -21.94 9.37 4.97
CA LEU A 450 -22.55 10.42 4.17
C LEU A 450 -21.90 10.34 2.80
N ASP A 451 -22.64 10.04 1.76
CA ASP A 451 -22.12 9.86 0.42
C ASP A 451 -22.52 11.07 -0.46
N ASN A 452 -21.68 12.11 -0.47
CA ASN A 452 -21.91 13.35 -1.22
C ASN A 452 -23.30 13.95 -0.94
N VAL A 453 -23.66 14.04 0.34
CA VAL A 453 -24.96 14.58 0.76
C VAL A 453 -24.95 16.09 0.60
N ALA A 454 -25.91 16.64 -0.14
CA ALA A 454 -26.02 18.08 -0.34
C ALA A 454 -26.16 18.84 0.99
N LEU A 455 -25.44 19.95 1.13
CA LEU A 455 -25.55 20.84 2.28
C LEU A 455 -26.93 21.52 2.31
N GLY A 456 -27.46 21.68 3.52
CA GLY A 456 -28.84 22.14 3.71
C GLY A 456 -29.83 21.02 3.43
N GLY A 457 -30.93 20.98 4.11
CA GLY A 457 -32.00 20.02 3.87
C GLY A 457 -33.14 20.63 3.05
N GLU A 458 -34.00 19.80 2.50
CA GLU A 458 -35.34 20.28 2.08
C GLU A 458 -36.14 20.64 3.32
N PRO A 459 -36.86 21.79 3.33
CA PRO A 459 -37.71 22.15 4.46
C PRO A 459 -38.76 21.07 4.70
N ASP A 460 -38.82 20.56 5.93
CA ASP A 460 -39.89 19.68 6.31
C ASP A 460 -41.17 20.53 6.49
N LEU A 461 -42.07 20.41 5.54
CA LEU A 461 -43.37 21.12 5.55
C LEU A 461 -44.31 20.64 6.68
N ALA A 462 -43.97 19.57 7.41
CA ALA A 462 -44.78 18.94 8.44
C ALA A 462 -44.55 19.45 9.87
N GLY A 463 -43.87 20.60 10.12
CA GLY A 463 -43.85 21.25 11.42
C GLY A 463 -42.50 21.32 12.12
N GLY A 464 -41.40 21.23 11.41
CA GLY A 464 -40.07 21.53 11.92
C GLY A 464 -39.88 23.01 12.23
N SER A 465 -39.01 23.37 13.19
CA SER A 465 -38.60 24.74 13.47
C SER A 465 -37.88 25.36 12.26
N PRO A 466 -38.38 26.43 11.65
CA PRO A 466 -37.78 26.99 10.43
C PRO A 466 -36.41 27.68 10.68
N ALA A 467 -35.95 27.73 11.91
CA ALA A 467 -34.76 28.51 12.25
C ALA A 467 -33.50 27.67 12.45
N THR A 468 -33.58 26.39 12.72
CA THR A 468 -32.43 25.64 13.22
C THR A 468 -32.32 24.17 12.76
N SER A 469 -33.39 23.62 12.14
CA SER A 469 -33.37 22.23 11.65
C SER A 469 -33.48 22.20 10.14
N GLY A 470 -32.46 21.74 9.46
CA GLY A 470 -32.60 21.24 8.09
C GLY A 470 -33.64 20.10 8.05
N GLY A 471 -34.34 19.92 6.93
CA GLY A 471 -35.20 18.76 6.73
C GLY A 471 -34.40 17.48 7.00
N GLN A 472 -35.06 16.50 7.65
CA GLN A 472 -34.45 15.19 7.84
C GLN A 472 -34.31 14.53 6.47
N ARG A 473 -33.08 14.38 6.02
CA ARG A 473 -32.78 13.50 4.89
C ARG A 473 -32.51 12.10 5.40
N PRO A 474 -32.97 11.07 4.68
CA PRO A 474 -32.52 9.73 5.01
C PRO A 474 -31.00 9.69 4.99
N THR A 475 -30.41 9.27 6.09
CA THR A 475 -28.98 9.01 6.17
C THR A 475 -28.65 7.89 5.18
N THR A 476 -27.89 8.19 4.16
CA THR A 476 -27.42 7.19 3.20
C THR A 476 -26.11 6.62 3.68
N VAL A 477 -26.16 5.55 4.45
CA VAL A 477 -24.97 4.73 4.70
C VAL A 477 -24.80 3.81 3.50
N VAL A 478 -23.67 3.96 2.80
CA VAL A 478 -23.34 3.16 1.62
C VAL A 478 -22.09 2.35 1.90
N ILE A 479 -22.21 1.03 1.81
CA ILE A 479 -21.03 0.16 1.82
C ILE A 479 -20.48 0.15 0.39
N LYS A 480 -19.45 0.96 0.15
CA LYS A 480 -18.81 1.09 -1.16
C LYS A 480 -18.04 -0.18 -1.53
N ARG A 481 -17.38 -0.80 -0.56
CA ARG A 481 -16.51 -1.96 -0.74
C ARG A 481 -16.62 -2.88 0.46
N ALA A 482 -16.57 -4.20 0.23
CA ALA A 482 -16.46 -5.22 1.28
C ALA A 482 -15.86 -6.48 0.67
N TRP A 483 -14.70 -6.91 1.18
CA TRP A 483 -14.02 -8.09 0.66
C TRP A 483 -13.24 -8.82 1.75
N GLY A 484 -12.98 -10.10 1.48
CA GLY A 484 -12.11 -10.94 2.29
C GLY A 484 -10.82 -11.25 1.57
N GLU A 485 -9.73 -11.37 2.32
CA GLU A 485 -8.42 -11.76 1.84
C GLU A 485 -7.95 -13.00 2.57
N ALA A 486 -7.31 -13.89 1.85
CA ALA A 486 -6.64 -15.06 2.42
C ALA A 486 -5.22 -15.12 1.88
N LEU A 487 -4.26 -15.13 2.81
CA LEU A 487 -2.86 -15.26 2.50
C LEU A 487 -2.53 -16.72 2.22
N THR A 488 -1.90 -16.97 1.07
CA THR A 488 -1.41 -18.29 0.68
C THR A 488 0.11 -18.27 0.54
N PRO A 489 0.78 -19.43 0.50
CA PRO A 489 2.22 -19.48 0.28
C PRO A 489 2.70 -18.78 -1.00
N ALA A 490 1.85 -18.71 -2.02
CA ALA A 490 2.20 -18.19 -3.33
C ALA A 490 1.61 -16.80 -3.62
N GLY A 491 0.81 -16.23 -2.72
CA GLY A 491 0.19 -14.94 -2.97
C GLY A 491 -1.08 -14.72 -2.15
N THR A 492 -1.77 -13.62 -2.39
CA THR A 492 -3.04 -13.24 -1.75
C THR A 492 -4.22 -13.60 -2.64
N LEU A 493 -5.16 -14.37 -2.11
CA LEU A 493 -6.49 -14.54 -2.68
C LEU A 493 -7.42 -13.48 -2.07
N ALA A 494 -8.11 -12.71 -2.90
CA ALA A 494 -9.10 -11.73 -2.47
C ALA A 494 -10.44 -11.99 -3.15
N VAL A 495 -11.55 -11.90 -2.40
CA VAL A 495 -12.89 -12.13 -2.93
C VAL A 495 -13.88 -11.15 -2.32
N GLY A 496 -14.67 -10.49 -3.15
CA GLY A 496 -15.71 -9.56 -2.74
C GLY A 496 -15.76 -8.30 -3.61
N ARG A 497 -16.42 -7.27 -3.12
CA ARG A 497 -16.48 -5.95 -3.78
C ARG A 497 -15.26 -5.13 -3.34
N MET A 498 -14.32 -4.94 -4.25
CA MET A 498 -13.09 -4.19 -4.00
C MET A 498 -12.92 -3.07 -5.03
N GLY A 499 -12.04 -2.10 -4.74
CA GLY A 499 -11.78 -1.00 -5.66
C GLY A 499 -11.19 -1.46 -6.98
N ALA A 500 -11.46 -0.68 -8.02
CA ALA A 500 -10.83 -0.83 -9.32
C ALA A 500 -10.11 0.48 -9.66
N HIS A 501 -8.79 0.45 -9.65
CA HIS A 501 -7.94 1.58 -10.01
C HIS A 501 -6.77 1.10 -10.86
N PHE A 502 -6.39 1.89 -11.85
CA PHE A 502 -5.21 1.60 -12.65
C PHE A 502 -4.53 2.90 -13.07
N GLY A 503 -3.21 2.96 -12.94
CA GLY A 503 -2.37 4.06 -13.41
C GLY A 503 -2.75 5.43 -12.83
N LEU A 504 -2.95 6.40 -13.74
CA LEU A 504 -3.45 7.74 -13.41
C LEU A 504 -4.97 7.77 -13.14
N GLY A 505 -5.66 6.68 -13.44
CA GLY A 505 -7.10 6.59 -13.26
C GLY A 505 -7.92 7.15 -14.39
N ILE A 506 -7.42 7.14 -15.64
CA ILE A 506 -8.20 7.61 -16.78
C ILE A 506 -9.26 6.61 -17.22
N ALA A 507 -8.98 5.29 -17.09
CA ALA A 507 -9.91 4.24 -17.48
C ALA A 507 -10.66 3.64 -16.30
N ALA A 508 -10.01 3.51 -15.15
CA ALA A 508 -10.58 2.99 -13.91
C ALA A 508 -9.97 3.75 -12.72
N ASN A 509 -10.81 4.37 -11.91
CA ASN A 509 -10.40 5.18 -10.78
C ASN A 509 -11.09 4.72 -9.48
N GLY A 510 -10.32 4.39 -8.48
CA GLY A 510 -10.82 3.92 -7.19
C GLY A 510 -11.55 4.97 -6.35
N GLY A 511 -11.51 6.25 -6.71
CA GLY A 511 -12.15 7.31 -5.94
C GLY A 511 -11.48 7.58 -4.59
N ASP A 512 -10.15 7.35 -4.52
CA ASP A 512 -9.38 7.51 -3.29
C ASP A 512 -8.84 8.93 -3.11
N CYS A 513 -8.98 9.80 -4.11
CA CYS A 513 -8.56 11.20 -4.01
C CYS A 513 -9.48 12.03 -3.09
N GLU A 514 -8.94 13.14 -2.56
CA GLU A 514 -9.67 14.05 -1.67
C GLU A 514 -10.94 14.61 -2.32
N ASP A 515 -10.88 14.90 -3.63
CA ASP A 515 -11.96 15.51 -4.41
C ASP A 515 -12.70 14.54 -5.35
N CYS A 516 -12.51 13.22 -5.20
CA CYS A 516 -13.23 12.21 -5.94
C CYS A 516 -14.66 12.05 -5.45
N ASP A 517 -15.61 11.84 -6.36
CA ASP A 517 -17.05 11.71 -6.06
C ASP A 517 -17.61 10.31 -6.31
N HIS A 518 -17.06 9.59 -7.27
CA HIS A 518 -17.59 8.32 -7.76
C HIS A 518 -16.79 7.13 -7.20
N GLY A 519 -15.71 6.79 -7.83
CA GLY A 519 -14.87 5.65 -7.47
C GLY A 519 -15.42 4.31 -7.94
N ASP A 520 -14.63 3.65 -8.78
CA ASP A 520 -14.96 2.33 -9.29
C ASP A 520 -14.79 1.24 -8.23
N SER A 521 -15.66 0.26 -8.27
CA SER A 521 -15.50 -1.00 -7.56
C SER A 521 -15.94 -2.17 -8.43
N ALA A 522 -15.33 -3.32 -8.21
CA ALA A 522 -15.64 -4.55 -8.90
C ALA A 522 -15.99 -5.65 -7.90
N ASP A 523 -17.05 -6.39 -8.19
CA ASP A 523 -17.34 -7.68 -7.56
C ASP A 523 -16.38 -8.69 -8.21
N ARG A 524 -15.35 -9.11 -7.47
CA ARG A 524 -14.15 -9.72 -8.01
C ARG A 524 -13.66 -10.88 -7.17
N ALA A 525 -13.15 -11.92 -7.84
CA ALA A 525 -12.23 -12.88 -7.24
C ALA A 525 -10.85 -12.67 -7.88
N ALA A 526 -9.84 -12.36 -7.07
CA ALA A 526 -8.49 -12.05 -7.55
C ALA A 526 -7.43 -12.85 -6.81
N PHE A 527 -6.35 -13.17 -7.50
CA PHE A 527 -5.13 -13.74 -6.94
C PHE A 527 -3.94 -12.91 -7.40
N VAL A 528 -3.15 -12.42 -6.44
CA VAL A 528 -1.95 -11.62 -6.67
C VAL A 528 -0.74 -12.33 -6.09
N SER A 529 0.29 -12.50 -6.90
CA SER A 529 1.54 -13.20 -6.55
C SER A 529 2.76 -12.35 -6.88
N PRO A 530 3.73 -12.18 -5.94
CA PRO A 530 5.03 -11.62 -6.28
C PRO A 530 5.85 -12.69 -7.00
N LEU A 531 6.38 -12.39 -8.17
CA LEU A 531 7.18 -13.33 -8.93
C LEU A 531 8.13 -12.57 -9.86
N PHE A 532 9.43 -12.92 -9.84
CA PHE A 532 10.48 -12.33 -10.68
C PHE A 532 10.56 -10.79 -10.60
N GLY A 533 10.43 -10.24 -9.39
CA GLY A 533 10.45 -8.80 -9.15
C GLY A 533 9.19 -8.05 -9.60
N HIS A 534 8.12 -8.75 -9.95
CA HIS A 534 6.84 -8.20 -10.40
C HIS A 534 5.69 -8.73 -9.52
N LEU A 535 4.56 -8.05 -9.59
CA LEU A 535 3.28 -8.58 -9.12
C LEU A 535 2.52 -9.10 -10.33
N LEU A 536 2.17 -10.38 -10.30
CA LEU A 536 1.27 -11.00 -11.28
C LEU A 536 -0.12 -11.10 -10.67
N ALA A 537 -1.11 -10.54 -11.34
CA ALA A 537 -2.50 -10.58 -10.89
C ALA A 537 -3.39 -11.28 -11.92
N ILE A 538 -4.24 -12.16 -11.42
CA ILE A 538 -5.31 -12.81 -12.18
C ILE A 538 -6.60 -12.52 -11.43
N ALA A 539 -7.59 -11.94 -12.13
CA ALA A 539 -8.89 -11.66 -11.55
C ALA A 539 -10.01 -12.16 -12.47
N TYR A 540 -11.15 -12.40 -11.88
CA TYR A 540 -12.42 -12.61 -12.58
C TYR A 540 -13.44 -11.63 -12.01
N ASP A 541 -13.94 -10.76 -12.88
CA ASP A 541 -14.83 -9.65 -12.54
C ASP A 541 -16.27 -9.98 -12.91
N PHE A 542 -17.18 -9.69 -11.99
CA PHE A 542 -18.62 -9.69 -12.22
C PHE A 542 -19.07 -8.23 -12.27
N THR A 543 -19.37 -7.72 -13.48
CA THR A 543 -19.64 -6.29 -13.68
C THR A 543 -21.14 -5.97 -13.59
N ALA A 544 -21.98 -6.83 -14.13
CA ALA A 544 -23.42 -6.69 -14.08
C ALA A 544 -24.11 -8.06 -14.12
N SER A 545 -25.24 -8.19 -13.50
CA SER A 545 -26.13 -9.34 -13.64
C SER A 545 -27.56 -8.96 -13.20
N GLY A 546 -28.54 -9.77 -13.58
CA GLY A 546 -29.96 -9.64 -13.28
C GLY A 546 -30.78 -10.24 -14.42
N PRO A 547 -32.08 -10.47 -14.31
CA PRO A 547 -32.97 -10.16 -13.20
C PRO A 547 -32.83 -11.15 -12.04
N PHE A 548 -33.18 -10.67 -10.84
CA PHE A 548 -33.11 -11.49 -9.62
C PHE A 548 -34.51 -11.83 -9.07
N THR A 549 -34.60 -13.00 -8.45
CA THR A 549 -35.71 -13.38 -7.55
C THR A 549 -35.14 -13.83 -6.21
N GLN A 550 -36.03 -13.96 -5.22
CA GLN A 550 -35.62 -14.50 -3.93
C GLN A 550 -35.89 -15.99 -3.84
N SER A 551 -35.07 -16.71 -3.10
CA SER A 551 -35.35 -18.11 -2.72
C SER A 551 -36.65 -18.20 -1.92
N LYS A 552 -37.23 -19.41 -1.83
CA LYS A 552 -38.53 -19.63 -1.13
C LYS A 552 -38.46 -19.24 0.36
N ASP A 553 -37.30 -19.29 0.96
CA ASP A 553 -37.04 -18.86 2.35
C ASP A 553 -36.75 -17.34 2.46
N GLY A 554 -36.71 -16.63 1.35
CA GLY A 554 -36.35 -15.20 1.30
C GLY A 554 -34.89 -14.88 1.62
N GLY A 555 -34.04 -15.89 1.87
CA GLY A 555 -32.67 -15.70 2.36
C GLY A 555 -31.63 -15.47 1.28
N ARG A 556 -31.87 -15.89 0.03
CA ARG A 556 -30.89 -15.76 -1.06
C ARG A 556 -31.53 -15.16 -2.30
N THR A 557 -30.74 -14.29 -2.94
CA THR A 557 -31.03 -13.77 -4.27
C THR A 557 -30.61 -14.80 -5.32
N ILE A 558 -31.48 -15.08 -6.27
CA ILE A 558 -31.27 -16.06 -7.34
C ILE A 558 -31.29 -15.30 -8.66
N ASN A 559 -30.24 -15.38 -9.48
CA ASN A 559 -30.25 -14.89 -10.85
C ASN A 559 -31.10 -15.82 -11.71
N LEU A 560 -32.08 -15.25 -12.39
CA LEU A 560 -33.03 -15.98 -13.24
C LEU A 560 -32.47 -16.32 -14.62
N GLU A 561 -31.45 -15.58 -15.08
CA GLU A 561 -30.79 -15.79 -16.38
C GLU A 561 -29.27 -15.61 -16.24
N PRO A 562 -28.53 -16.68 -15.91
CA PRO A 562 -27.07 -16.57 -15.70
C PRO A 562 -26.28 -16.06 -16.91
N SER A 563 -26.83 -16.16 -18.13
CA SER A 563 -26.16 -15.70 -19.35
C SER A 563 -26.31 -14.18 -19.59
N ASP A 564 -27.04 -13.46 -18.74
CA ASP A 564 -27.15 -12.00 -18.78
C ASP A 564 -25.98 -11.30 -18.06
N ALA A 565 -25.20 -12.05 -17.30
CA ALA A 565 -24.08 -11.49 -16.58
C ALA A 565 -22.98 -10.95 -17.51
N VAL A 566 -22.58 -9.69 -17.29
CA VAL A 566 -21.37 -9.12 -17.89
C VAL A 566 -20.20 -9.46 -17.00
N ALA A 567 -19.38 -10.40 -17.41
CA ALA A 567 -18.28 -10.88 -16.60
C ALA A 567 -17.08 -11.31 -17.47
N GLY A 568 -15.92 -11.44 -16.85
CA GLY A 568 -14.73 -11.97 -17.54
C GLY A 568 -13.43 -11.85 -16.79
N PRO A 569 -12.35 -12.47 -17.35
CA PRO A 569 -11.03 -12.45 -16.77
C PRO A 569 -10.31 -11.12 -16.98
N THR A 570 -9.50 -10.76 -15.99
CA THR A 570 -8.49 -9.69 -16.03
C THR A 570 -7.13 -10.28 -15.66
N LEU A 571 -6.11 -9.98 -16.44
CA LEU A 571 -4.71 -10.32 -16.19
C LEU A 571 -3.91 -9.04 -16.08
N ALA A 572 -3.01 -8.93 -15.09
CA ALA A 572 -2.13 -7.79 -14.95
C ALA A 572 -0.71 -8.20 -14.52
N ILE A 573 0.27 -7.43 -14.98
CA ILE A 573 1.67 -7.50 -14.57
C ILE A 573 2.05 -6.10 -14.12
N LEU A 574 2.58 -5.98 -12.88
CA LEU A 574 2.92 -4.70 -12.28
C LEU A 574 4.34 -4.75 -11.70
N LYS A 575 5.09 -3.70 -11.91
CA LYS A 575 6.32 -3.40 -11.18
C LYS A 575 6.13 -2.05 -10.50
N VAL A 576 5.80 -2.09 -9.22
CA VAL A 576 5.49 -0.93 -8.40
C VAL A 576 6.27 -0.99 -7.09
N HIS A 577 6.58 0.16 -6.53
CA HIS A 577 7.24 0.32 -5.23
C HIS A 577 6.23 0.93 -4.24
N SER A 578 6.46 0.70 -2.95
CA SER A 578 5.73 1.45 -1.93
C SER A 578 6.15 2.93 -1.94
N PRO A 579 5.30 3.88 -1.51
CA PRO A 579 5.68 5.30 -1.37
C PRO A 579 6.94 5.49 -0.54
N ALA A 580 7.09 4.76 0.55
CA ALA A 580 8.28 4.81 1.39
C ALA A 580 9.55 4.33 0.64
N ALA A 581 9.44 3.30 -0.20
CA ALA A 581 10.54 2.85 -1.04
C ALA A 581 10.92 3.91 -2.08
N LEU A 582 9.93 4.54 -2.73
CA LEU A 582 10.18 5.64 -3.67
C LEU A 582 10.88 6.83 -3.01
N ALA A 583 10.39 7.26 -1.85
CA ALA A 583 10.98 8.37 -1.08
C ALA A 583 12.44 8.06 -0.69
N ARG A 584 12.70 6.86 -0.21
CA ARG A 584 14.05 6.38 0.16
C ARG A 584 15.00 6.35 -1.04
N ARG A 585 14.55 5.82 -2.19
CA ARG A 585 15.33 5.78 -3.43
C ARG A 585 15.61 7.18 -3.97
N ALA A 586 14.62 8.07 -3.93
CA ALA A 586 14.79 9.48 -4.31
C ALA A 586 15.81 10.19 -3.42
N ALA A 587 15.73 10.02 -2.09
CA ALA A 587 16.71 10.56 -1.12
C ALA A 587 18.13 10.02 -1.35
N ALA A 588 18.28 8.81 -1.89
CA ALA A 588 19.56 8.23 -2.30
C ALA A 588 20.04 8.72 -3.68
N GLY A 589 19.33 9.67 -4.32
CA GLY A 589 19.65 10.18 -5.67
C GLY A 589 19.35 9.18 -6.80
N MET A 590 18.55 8.15 -6.54
CA MET A 590 18.22 7.11 -7.53
C MET A 590 17.00 7.52 -8.34
N THR A 591 16.97 7.06 -9.59
CA THR A 591 15.77 7.11 -10.44
C THR A 591 15.02 5.79 -10.31
N SER A 592 13.72 5.86 -10.05
CA SER A 592 12.82 4.71 -10.01
C SER A 592 12.01 4.62 -11.30
N VAL A 593 11.85 3.39 -11.80
CA VAL A 593 11.02 3.09 -12.97
C VAL A 593 9.97 2.06 -12.56
N GLU A 594 8.73 2.41 -12.75
CA GLU A 594 7.56 1.59 -12.45
C GLU A 594 6.70 1.45 -13.71
N TYR A 595 6.01 0.34 -13.84
CA TYR A 595 5.08 0.12 -14.93
C TYR A 595 4.04 -0.95 -14.58
N ALA A 596 2.91 -0.87 -15.27
CA ALA A 596 1.87 -1.87 -15.20
C ALA A 596 1.23 -2.06 -16.57
N VAL A 597 0.81 -3.29 -16.85
CA VAL A 597 0.03 -3.63 -18.05
C VAL A 597 -1.10 -4.54 -17.62
N TYR A 598 -2.30 -4.30 -18.12
CA TYR A 598 -3.42 -5.21 -17.95
C TYR A 598 -4.15 -5.51 -19.25
N VAL A 599 -4.83 -6.65 -19.27
CA VAL A 599 -5.82 -7.03 -20.28
C VAL A 599 -7.05 -7.55 -19.56
N SER A 600 -8.22 -6.99 -19.88
CA SER A 600 -9.52 -7.43 -19.39
C SER A 600 -10.41 -7.81 -20.55
N HIS A 601 -11.07 -8.97 -20.47
CA HIS A 601 -12.00 -9.43 -21.49
C HIS A 601 -13.37 -9.70 -20.84
N ARG A 602 -14.43 -9.13 -21.39
CA ARG A 602 -15.81 -9.22 -20.88
C ARG A 602 -16.73 -9.75 -21.95
N THR A 603 -17.71 -10.55 -21.54
CA THR A 603 -18.72 -11.12 -22.44
C THR A 603 -20.10 -11.07 -21.79
N GLN A 604 -21.15 -10.97 -22.62
CA GLN A 604 -22.54 -11.15 -22.25
C GLN A 604 -23.27 -11.82 -23.43
N ASP A 605 -23.85 -12.99 -23.19
CA ASP A 605 -24.55 -13.71 -24.28
C ASP A 605 -25.96 -13.21 -24.46
N ARG A 606 -26.68 -13.02 -23.37
CA ARG A 606 -28.09 -12.59 -23.34
C ARG A 606 -28.29 -11.42 -22.40
N ASP A 607 -29.43 -10.76 -22.52
CA ASP A 607 -29.76 -9.63 -21.69
C ASP A 607 -31.28 -9.53 -21.52
N VAL A 608 -31.75 -8.88 -20.45
CA VAL A 608 -33.16 -8.56 -20.17
C VAL A 608 -33.33 -7.04 -20.20
N PRO A 609 -33.51 -6.43 -21.36
CA PRO A 609 -33.51 -4.96 -21.53
C PRO A 609 -34.53 -4.24 -20.64
N ALA A 610 -35.65 -4.88 -20.36
CA ALA A 610 -36.70 -4.34 -19.49
C ALA A 610 -36.23 -4.07 -18.05
N SER A 611 -35.16 -4.71 -17.61
CA SER A 611 -34.63 -4.52 -16.24
C SER A 611 -34.03 -3.13 -15.98
N TYR A 612 -33.62 -2.41 -17.02
CA TYR A 612 -32.97 -1.09 -16.91
C TYR A 612 -33.61 0.02 -17.76
N LEU A 613 -34.71 -0.27 -18.44
CA LEU A 613 -35.47 0.77 -19.15
C LEU A 613 -36.43 1.51 -18.18
N PRO A 614 -36.24 2.81 -17.95
CA PRO A 614 -37.01 3.58 -16.96
C PRO A 614 -38.52 3.67 -17.29
N THR A 615 -38.87 3.47 -18.55
CA THR A 615 -40.24 3.57 -19.06
C THR A 615 -40.94 2.22 -19.21
N ALA A 616 -40.26 1.11 -18.99
CA ALA A 616 -40.86 -0.21 -19.00
C ALA A 616 -41.72 -0.38 -17.73
N GLU A 617 -42.93 -0.89 -17.88
CA GLU A 617 -43.68 -1.35 -16.71
C GLU A 617 -42.84 -2.39 -15.96
N PRO A 618 -42.91 -2.43 -14.61
CA PRO A 618 -42.16 -3.43 -13.86
C PRO A 618 -42.55 -4.82 -14.35
N VAL A 619 -41.62 -5.52 -14.96
CA VAL A 619 -41.86 -6.91 -15.39
C VAL A 619 -41.87 -7.75 -14.13
N THR A 620 -43.08 -8.17 -13.73
CA THR A 620 -43.28 -9.00 -12.52
C THR A 620 -42.98 -10.47 -12.75
N THR A 621 -42.90 -10.90 -14.03
CA THR A 621 -42.54 -12.27 -14.44
C THR A 621 -41.74 -12.21 -15.73
N TYR A 622 -40.51 -12.61 -15.69
CA TYR A 622 -39.64 -12.74 -16.89
C TYR A 622 -39.93 -14.07 -17.58
N THR A 623 -39.94 -14.05 -18.90
CA THR A 623 -40.12 -15.22 -19.77
C THR A 623 -39.00 -15.25 -20.79
N SER A 624 -38.86 -16.34 -21.55
CA SER A 624 -37.89 -16.41 -22.63
C SER A 624 -38.09 -15.36 -23.73
N ASN A 625 -39.31 -14.77 -23.80
CA ASN A 625 -39.60 -13.70 -24.77
C ASN A 625 -39.05 -12.33 -24.33
N ASP A 626 -38.68 -12.18 -23.08
CA ASP A 626 -38.07 -10.94 -22.55
C ASP A 626 -36.55 -10.90 -22.76
N LEU A 627 -35.99 -11.98 -23.30
CA LEU A 627 -34.54 -12.11 -23.52
C LEU A 627 -34.13 -11.61 -24.90
N THR A 628 -33.05 -10.87 -24.95
CA THR A 628 -32.33 -10.48 -26.18
C THR A 628 -30.99 -11.18 -26.26
N ALA A 629 -30.66 -11.81 -27.39
CA ALA A 629 -29.34 -12.40 -27.61
C ALA A 629 -28.34 -11.25 -27.93
N ARG A 630 -27.62 -10.74 -26.91
CA ARG A 630 -26.72 -9.58 -27.03
C ARG A 630 -25.51 -9.87 -27.87
N GLY A 631 -24.81 -10.98 -27.60
CA GLY A 631 -23.53 -11.25 -28.21
C GLY A 631 -22.52 -10.13 -27.96
N PHE A 632 -22.49 -9.58 -26.73
CA PHE A 632 -21.57 -8.52 -26.34
C PHE A 632 -20.20 -9.12 -26.03
N THR A 633 -19.16 -8.50 -26.58
CA THR A 633 -17.77 -8.77 -26.23
C THR A 633 -17.02 -7.45 -26.11
N ALA A 634 -16.16 -7.32 -25.11
CA ALA A 634 -15.30 -6.17 -24.96
C ALA A 634 -13.91 -6.60 -24.47
N THR A 635 -12.87 -6.02 -25.05
CA THR A 635 -11.49 -6.21 -24.63
C THR A 635 -10.88 -4.85 -24.31
N GLY A 636 -10.56 -4.64 -23.04
CA GLY A 636 -9.82 -3.48 -22.57
C GLY A 636 -8.36 -3.83 -22.33
N THR A 637 -7.44 -2.99 -22.79
CA THR A 637 -6.01 -3.09 -22.50
C THR A 637 -5.52 -1.77 -21.96
N GLY A 638 -4.67 -1.79 -20.94
CA GLY A 638 -4.06 -0.60 -20.38
C GLY A 638 -2.58 -0.79 -20.11
N GLY A 639 -1.82 0.27 -20.35
CA GLY A 639 -0.42 0.37 -20.00
C GLY A 639 -0.18 1.65 -19.22
N TRP A 640 0.55 1.53 -18.15
CA TRP A 640 0.98 2.65 -17.32
C TRP A 640 2.46 2.56 -17.06
N PHE A 641 3.14 3.69 -17.01
CA PHE A 641 4.51 3.75 -16.53
C PHE A 641 4.78 5.06 -15.77
N ARG A 642 5.72 5.00 -14.82
CA ARG A 642 6.21 6.15 -14.08
C ARG A 642 7.73 6.11 -13.97
N ILE A 643 8.36 7.25 -14.25
CA ILE A 643 9.77 7.52 -13.95
C ILE A 643 9.79 8.62 -12.91
N SER A 644 10.42 8.37 -11.77
CA SER A 644 10.52 9.34 -10.68
C SER A 644 11.91 9.39 -10.08
N SER A 645 12.31 10.57 -9.65
CA SER A 645 13.55 10.88 -8.94
C SER A 645 13.27 12.01 -7.95
N GLU A 646 14.29 12.45 -7.19
CA GLU A 646 14.15 13.61 -6.30
C GLU A 646 13.61 14.87 -7.00
N ARG A 647 14.03 15.09 -8.25
CA ARG A 647 13.73 16.34 -8.98
C ARG A 647 12.67 16.22 -10.06
N PHE A 648 12.38 15.02 -10.52
CA PHE A 648 11.56 14.84 -11.72
C PHE A 648 10.60 13.67 -11.56
N ARG A 649 9.36 13.86 -12.01
CA ARG A 649 8.34 12.82 -12.19
C ARG A 649 7.78 12.92 -13.60
N LEU A 650 7.72 11.79 -14.29
CA LEU A 650 6.97 11.61 -15.53
C LEU A 650 6.10 10.39 -15.38
N GLU A 651 4.82 10.52 -15.64
CA GLU A 651 3.85 9.44 -15.55
C GLU A 651 2.94 9.44 -16.77
N ALA A 652 2.61 8.27 -17.31
CA ALA A 652 1.73 8.16 -18.45
C ALA A 652 0.84 6.92 -18.33
N GLU A 653 -0.40 7.05 -18.76
CA GLU A 653 -1.37 5.96 -18.91
C GLU A 653 -1.93 5.98 -20.33
N LEU A 654 -1.93 4.79 -20.97
CA LEU A 654 -2.57 4.52 -22.25
C LEU A 654 -3.66 3.48 -22.02
N ALA A 655 -4.88 3.75 -22.47
CA ALA A 655 -6.00 2.81 -22.43
C ALA A 655 -6.61 2.63 -23.79
N TYR A 656 -6.86 1.38 -24.17
CA TYR A 656 -7.53 1.02 -25.43
C TYR A 656 -8.68 0.05 -25.14
N LEU A 657 -9.85 0.36 -25.67
CA LEU A 657 -11.06 -0.47 -25.58
C LEU A 657 -11.55 -0.84 -26.96
N SER A 658 -11.73 -2.13 -27.23
CA SER A 658 -12.41 -2.63 -28.42
C SER A 658 -13.63 -3.44 -27.97
N ALA A 659 -14.79 -3.13 -28.53
CA ALA A 659 -16.04 -3.82 -28.20
C ALA A 659 -16.90 -4.10 -29.42
N ASN A 660 -17.74 -5.12 -29.29
CA ASN A 660 -18.76 -5.47 -30.28
C ASN A 660 -20.05 -5.86 -29.57
N LEU A 661 -21.16 -5.31 -30.00
CA LEU A 661 -22.52 -5.60 -29.55
C LEU A 661 -23.32 -6.10 -30.73
N ALA A 662 -23.48 -7.41 -30.87
CA ALA A 662 -24.08 -8.03 -32.03
C ALA A 662 -25.57 -7.70 -32.19
N GLN A 663 -26.28 -7.51 -31.08
CA GLN A 663 -27.70 -7.15 -31.05
C GLN A 663 -27.94 -5.93 -30.17
N PRO A 664 -28.01 -4.71 -30.72
CA PRO A 664 -28.23 -3.48 -29.97
C PRO A 664 -29.69 -3.22 -29.57
N SER A 665 -30.66 -3.98 -30.05
CA SER A 665 -32.09 -3.75 -29.76
C SER A 665 -32.36 -3.74 -28.25
N LEU A 666 -33.12 -2.75 -27.79
CA LEU A 666 -33.65 -2.67 -26.43
C LEU A 666 -35.05 -3.29 -26.32
N ILE A 667 -35.60 -3.79 -27.42
CA ILE A 667 -36.95 -4.36 -27.48
C ILE A 667 -36.81 -5.88 -27.67
N PRO A 668 -37.28 -6.70 -26.68
CA PRO A 668 -37.31 -8.14 -26.84
C PRO A 668 -38.08 -8.59 -28.10
N GLY A 669 -37.53 -9.57 -28.80
CA GLY A 669 -38.12 -10.08 -30.04
C GLY A 669 -37.91 -9.19 -31.28
N ALA A 670 -37.44 -7.96 -31.14
CA ALA A 670 -37.02 -7.13 -32.27
C ALA A 670 -35.54 -7.31 -32.55
N ALA A 671 -35.18 -7.67 -33.77
CA ALA A 671 -33.78 -7.81 -34.20
C ALA A 671 -33.36 -6.58 -34.99
N ILE A 672 -32.26 -5.97 -34.61
CA ILE A 672 -31.47 -5.02 -35.41
C ILE A 672 -30.31 -5.80 -35.98
N THR A 673 -30.21 -5.85 -37.30
CA THR A 673 -29.28 -6.75 -37.99
C THR A 673 -27.83 -6.26 -38.01
N GLU A 674 -27.62 -5.01 -37.66
CA GLU A 674 -26.31 -4.35 -37.72
C GLU A 674 -25.74 -4.22 -36.28
N ALA A 675 -24.54 -4.81 -36.09
CA ALA A 675 -23.85 -4.75 -34.80
C ALA A 675 -23.32 -3.33 -34.55
N VAL A 676 -23.28 -2.94 -33.29
CA VAL A 676 -22.55 -1.75 -32.83
C VAL A 676 -21.12 -2.15 -32.44
N THR A 677 -20.16 -1.43 -33.00
CA THR A 677 -18.73 -1.64 -32.70
C THR A 677 -18.14 -0.44 -31.97
N SER A 678 -17.01 -0.66 -31.29
CA SER A 678 -16.31 0.37 -30.57
C SER A 678 -14.79 0.17 -30.66
N SER A 679 -14.07 1.27 -30.86
CA SER A 679 -12.59 1.33 -30.88
C SER A 679 -12.16 2.65 -30.23
N GLN A 680 -11.92 2.63 -28.93
CA GLN A 680 -11.68 3.80 -28.12
C GLN A 680 -10.23 3.87 -27.65
N LEU A 681 -9.61 5.05 -27.66
CA LEU A 681 -8.25 5.30 -27.22
C LEU A 681 -8.19 6.48 -26.26
N GLY A 682 -7.61 6.25 -25.08
CA GLY A 682 -7.30 7.27 -24.08
C GLY A 682 -5.81 7.32 -23.77
N LEU A 683 -5.25 8.52 -23.61
CA LEU A 683 -3.88 8.77 -23.21
C LEU A 683 -3.85 9.96 -22.25
N ALA A 684 -3.16 9.82 -21.13
CA ALA A 684 -2.76 10.93 -20.28
C ALA A 684 -1.27 10.86 -19.98
N VAL A 685 -0.62 12.02 -19.91
CA VAL A 685 0.78 12.18 -19.50
C VAL A 685 0.84 13.33 -18.51
N GLU A 686 1.46 13.09 -17.37
CA GLU A 686 1.72 14.09 -16.33
C GLU A 686 3.21 14.21 -16.05
N SER A 687 3.70 15.42 -15.86
CA SER A 687 5.09 15.63 -15.50
C SER A 687 5.27 16.77 -14.49
N ASP A 688 6.18 16.56 -13.55
CA ASP A 688 6.59 17.55 -12.55
C ASP A 688 8.11 17.70 -12.52
N LEU A 689 8.59 18.92 -12.36
CA LEU A 689 9.98 19.28 -12.08
C LEU A 689 10.06 20.09 -10.79
N ASN A 690 10.72 19.53 -9.76
CA ASN A 690 10.93 20.17 -8.47
C ASN A 690 12.06 21.20 -8.55
N LEU A 691 11.78 22.42 -8.12
CA LEU A 691 12.71 23.56 -8.15
C LEU A 691 12.99 24.12 -6.74
N GLY A 692 13.03 23.27 -5.72
CA GLY A 692 13.19 23.65 -4.32
C GLY A 692 11.83 23.97 -3.68
N PRO A 693 11.50 25.24 -3.36
CA PRO A 693 10.22 25.57 -2.70
C PRO A 693 9.00 25.45 -3.62
N GLY A 694 9.21 25.19 -4.90
CA GLY A 694 8.15 25.09 -5.88
C GLY A 694 8.38 24.01 -6.91
N LYS A 695 7.35 23.72 -7.66
CA LYS A 695 7.37 22.80 -8.80
C LYS A 695 6.69 23.41 -10.00
N ILE A 696 7.14 23.05 -11.17
CA ILE A 696 6.47 23.31 -12.44
C ILE A 696 6.16 21.99 -13.12
N GLY A 697 5.08 21.94 -13.86
CA GLY A 697 4.69 20.74 -14.55
C GLY A 697 4.00 21.03 -15.88
N PHE A 698 3.86 19.96 -16.65
CA PHE A 698 3.19 20.01 -17.93
C PHE A 698 2.48 18.67 -18.16
N ASP A 699 1.15 18.74 -18.33
CA ASP A 699 0.32 17.59 -18.57
C ASP A 699 -0.31 17.70 -19.95
N LEU A 700 -0.63 16.55 -20.55
CA LEU A 700 -1.40 16.46 -21.77
C LEU A 700 -2.32 15.23 -21.72
N GLY A 701 -3.43 15.31 -22.43
CA GLY A 701 -4.31 14.18 -22.60
C GLY A 701 -5.00 14.16 -23.94
N TYR A 702 -5.37 12.96 -24.35
CA TYR A 702 -6.08 12.65 -25.58
C TYR A 702 -7.17 11.63 -25.28
N ALA A 703 -8.39 11.93 -25.66
CA ALA A 703 -9.51 11.00 -25.68
C ALA A 703 -10.10 10.96 -27.07
N SER A 704 -10.16 9.77 -27.70
CA SER A 704 -10.73 9.63 -29.03
C SER A 704 -12.17 10.16 -29.10
N GLY A 705 -12.56 10.65 -30.23
CA GLY A 705 -13.88 11.14 -30.52
C GLY A 705 -14.71 10.15 -31.34
N ASP A 706 -15.98 10.50 -31.54
CA ASP A 706 -16.93 9.80 -32.39
C ASP A 706 -17.50 10.77 -33.43
N SER A 707 -17.88 10.27 -34.60
CA SER A 707 -18.41 11.08 -35.69
C SER A 707 -19.86 11.55 -35.46
N ALA A 708 -20.55 10.98 -34.46
CA ALA A 708 -21.91 11.38 -34.06
C ALA A 708 -21.95 12.78 -33.46
N PRO A 709 -23.04 13.55 -33.59
CA PRO A 709 -23.19 14.80 -32.89
C PRO A 709 -23.22 14.64 -31.36
N GLY A 710 -22.63 15.61 -30.62
CA GLY A 710 -22.57 15.63 -29.16
C GLY A 710 -21.38 14.86 -28.60
N PHE A 711 -21.07 15.09 -27.33
CA PHE A 711 -19.89 14.51 -26.67
C PHE A 711 -20.11 13.07 -26.14
N GLY A 712 -21.37 12.66 -25.93
CA GLY A 712 -21.66 11.35 -25.37
C GLY A 712 -21.00 11.06 -24.03
N ALA A 713 -20.86 12.08 -23.17
CA ALA A 713 -20.18 11.96 -21.90
C ALA A 713 -20.89 10.99 -20.93
N PHE A 714 -22.24 11.08 -20.85
CA PHE A 714 -23.08 10.25 -20.01
C PHE A 714 -24.29 9.69 -20.77
N PRO A 715 -24.08 8.81 -21.77
CA PRO A 715 -25.19 8.28 -22.55
C PRO A 715 -26.15 7.48 -21.67
N GLN A 716 -27.46 7.75 -21.81
CA GLN A 716 -28.51 7.05 -21.08
C GLN A 716 -29.19 6.01 -21.96
N PRO A 717 -29.61 4.86 -21.44
CA PRO A 717 -30.40 3.89 -22.20
C PRO A 717 -31.68 4.54 -22.75
N GLY A 718 -32.01 4.27 -24.00
CA GLY A 718 -33.23 4.77 -24.64
C GLY A 718 -33.19 6.24 -25.06
N GLN A 719 -32.06 6.92 -25.00
CA GLN A 719 -31.93 8.26 -25.59
C GLN A 719 -32.19 8.23 -27.10
N THR A 720 -32.86 9.26 -27.59
CA THR A 720 -33.05 9.49 -29.02
C THR A 720 -31.73 9.95 -29.64
N ALA A 721 -31.59 9.68 -30.95
CA ALA A 721 -30.42 10.14 -31.70
C ALA A 721 -30.22 11.65 -31.58
N THR A 722 -28.97 12.09 -31.39
CA THR A 722 -28.58 13.50 -31.40
C THR A 722 -28.60 14.08 -32.83
N ILE A 723 -28.93 15.35 -32.94
CA ILE A 723 -28.87 16.09 -34.20
C ILE A 723 -27.78 17.16 -34.14
N PRO A 724 -27.22 17.62 -35.25
CA PRO A 724 -26.22 18.69 -35.27
C PRO A 724 -26.64 19.91 -34.44
N GLY A 725 -25.75 20.40 -33.60
CA GLY A 725 -26.01 21.54 -32.69
C GLY A 725 -26.44 21.14 -31.27
N GLN A 726 -26.75 19.88 -30.99
CA GLN A 726 -26.95 19.36 -29.66
C GLN A 726 -25.60 19.14 -28.97
N PHE A 727 -25.63 19.26 -27.64
CA PHE A 727 -24.40 19.18 -26.83
C PHE A 727 -24.05 17.73 -26.44
N ASP A 728 -25.03 16.92 -26.10
CA ASP A 728 -24.82 15.55 -25.64
C ASP A 728 -25.94 14.63 -26.13
N GLY A 729 -25.61 13.32 -26.21
CA GLY A 729 -26.54 12.27 -26.64
C GLY A 729 -25.83 10.94 -26.92
N PRO A 730 -26.58 9.93 -27.42
CA PRO A 730 -25.99 8.65 -27.78
C PRO A 730 -25.05 8.81 -28.97
N GLN A 731 -23.96 8.06 -28.96
CA GLN A 731 -22.95 8.12 -30.05
C GLN A 731 -23.35 7.21 -31.22
N ALA A 732 -23.95 6.03 -30.97
CA ALA A 732 -24.50 5.22 -32.06
C ALA A 732 -25.90 5.73 -32.47
N ASN A 733 -26.08 6.14 -33.76
CA ASN A 733 -27.30 6.67 -34.32
C ASN A 733 -27.86 5.71 -35.38
N LEU A 734 -28.36 4.57 -34.95
CA LEU A 734 -28.93 3.54 -35.84
C LEU A 734 -30.13 4.05 -36.65
N PRO A 735 -30.28 3.65 -37.92
CA PRO A 735 -29.51 2.67 -38.67
C PRO A 735 -28.27 3.23 -39.41
N GLY A 736 -27.98 4.50 -39.33
CA GLY A 736 -26.92 5.12 -40.16
C GLY A 736 -25.52 5.08 -39.55
N ASP A 737 -25.42 5.04 -38.20
CA ASP A 737 -24.16 5.03 -37.48
C ASP A 737 -24.13 3.89 -36.47
N HIS A 738 -23.11 3.02 -36.57
CA HIS A 738 -22.94 1.80 -35.79
C HIS A 738 -21.68 1.82 -34.92
N THR A 739 -21.07 2.99 -34.75
CA THR A 739 -19.83 3.13 -33.96
C THR A 739 -20.08 3.85 -32.63
N VAL A 740 -19.26 3.57 -31.65
CA VAL A 740 -19.13 4.29 -30.38
C VAL A 740 -17.64 4.37 -30.07
N ASP A 741 -16.96 5.36 -30.65
CA ASP A 741 -15.50 5.44 -30.65
C ASP A 741 -14.97 6.51 -29.68
N ASN A 742 -15.81 7.28 -29.01
CA ASN A 742 -15.42 8.27 -28.01
C ASN A 742 -14.92 7.62 -26.72
N PHE A 743 -13.63 7.72 -26.44
CA PHE A 743 -13.09 7.35 -25.12
C PHE A 743 -13.54 8.35 -24.07
N ARG A 744 -13.97 7.85 -22.92
CA ARG A 744 -14.37 8.67 -21.78
C ARG A 744 -13.43 8.42 -20.63
N PHE A 745 -12.73 9.47 -20.18
CA PHE A 745 -11.96 9.38 -18.96
C PHE A 745 -12.89 9.17 -17.77
N HIS A 746 -12.41 8.54 -16.72
CA HIS A 746 -13.17 8.42 -15.49
C HIS A 746 -13.52 9.82 -14.94
N PRO A 747 -14.76 10.05 -14.46
CA PRO A 747 -15.19 11.38 -13.99
C PRO A 747 -14.35 11.95 -12.84
N ASP A 748 -13.71 11.10 -12.03
CA ASP A 748 -12.82 11.50 -10.95
C ASP A 748 -11.38 11.83 -11.41
N TYR A 749 -11.07 11.73 -12.72
CA TYR A 749 -9.82 12.24 -13.27
C TYR A 749 -9.97 13.72 -13.62
N HIS A 750 -9.67 14.60 -12.68
CA HIS A 750 -9.90 16.03 -12.78
C HIS A 750 -8.63 16.78 -13.22
N ILE A 751 -8.76 17.64 -14.23
CA ILE A 751 -7.67 18.52 -14.71
C ILE A 751 -8.05 20.01 -14.61
N ASP A 752 -9.33 20.31 -14.47
CA ASP A 752 -9.91 21.67 -14.52
C ASP A 752 -11.03 21.84 -13.48
N GLN A 753 -11.57 23.05 -13.39
CA GLN A 753 -12.66 23.42 -12.49
C GLN A 753 -14.02 23.56 -13.20
N ILE A 754 -14.05 23.77 -14.54
CA ILE A 754 -15.27 24.19 -15.24
C ILE A 754 -15.55 23.34 -16.47
N LEU A 755 -14.66 23.31 -17.46
CA LEU A 755 -14.97 22.78 -18.80
C LEU A 755 -15.33 21.30 -18.77
N PHE A 756 -14.40 20.43 -18.37
CA PHE A 756 -14.63 18.99 -18.34
C PHE A 756 -15.35 18.56 -17.08
N ARG A 757 -15.15 19.26 -15.97
CA ARG A 757 -15.76 18.93 -14.70
C ARG A 757 -17.26 19.24 -14.63
N GLU A 758 -17.67 20.44 -15.09
CA GLU A 758 -19.06 20.88 -14.94
C GLU A 758 -19.82 20.88 -16.26
N ILE A 759 -19.23 21.42 -17.33
CA ILE A 759 -19.96 21.63 -18.56
C ILE A 759 -20.06 20.35 -19.39
N ILE A 760 -18.96 19.64 -19.66
CA ILE A 760 -18.99 18.38 -20.40
C ILE A 760 -19.29 17.21 -19.45
N GLY A 761 -18.71 17.20 -18.27
CA GLY A 761 -18.88 16.20 -17.22
C GLY A 761 -17.76 15.15 -17.17
N THR A 762 -16.99 14.99 -18.23
CA THR A 762 -15.75 14.17 -18.28
C THR A 762 -14.90 14.58 -19.48
N ILE A 763 -13.64 14.11 -19.52
CA ILE A 763 -12.78 14.30 -20.69
C ILE A 763 -13.14 13.23 -21.73
N THR A 764 -13.69 13.66 -22.85
CA THR A 764 -14.08 12.80 -23.96
C THR A 764 -14.03 13.60 -25.25
N ASP A 765 -13.72 12.95 -26.36
CA ASP A 765 -13.57 13.62 -27.67
C ASP A 765 -12.71 14.90 -27.58
N ALA A 766 -11.57 14.80 -26.89
CA ALA A 766 -10.78 15.96 -26.55
C ALA A 766 -9.27 15.70 -26.55
N PHE A 767 -8.55 16.78 -26.88
CA PHE A 767 -7.12 16.92 -26.63
C PHE A 767 -6.91 18.16 -25.75
N TYR A 768 -6.06 18.03 -24.72
CA TYR A 768 -5.71 19.16 -23.86
C TYR A 768 -4.22 19.26 -23.59
N LEU A 769 -3.78 20.48 -23.26
CA LEU A 769 -2.45 20.83 -22.75
C LEU A 769 -2.63 21.60 -21.44
N ARG A 770 -1.88 21.23 -20.40
CA ARG A 770 -2.00 21.80 -19.06
C ARG A 770 -0.63 22.09 -18.44
N PRO A 771 0.04 23.23 -18.78
CA PRO A 771 1.11 23.75 -17.96
C PRO A 771 0.59 24.17 -16.58
N HIS A 772 1.34 23.83 -15.53
CA HIS A 772 0.97 24.20 -14.16
C HIS A 772 2.20 24.50 -13.31
N ALA A 773 1.99 25.22 -12.22
CA ALA A 773 3.03 25.52 -11.25
C ALA A 773 2.44 25.55 -9.85
N LYS A 774 3.26 25.20 -8.84
CA LYS A 774 2.91 25.23 -7.43
C LYS A 774 4.11 25.67 -6.60
N VAL A 775 3.89 26.48 -5.58
CA VAL A 775 4.94 26.97 -4.70
C VAL A 775 4.47 26.99 -3.25
N THR A 776 5.31 26.53 -2.34
CA THR A 776 5.10 26.70 -0.90
C THR A 776 5.44 28.12 -0.52
N LEU A 777 4.45 28.87 -0.02
CA LEU A 777 4.57 30.28 0.33
C LEU A 777 5.18 30.48 1.72
N LEU A 778 4.65 29.73 2.70
CA LEU A 778 5.11 29.83 4.09
C LEU A 778 4.63 28.62 4.93
N ASP A 779 5.38 28.33 5.98
CA ASP A 779 5.01 27.38 7.01
C ASP A 779 4.24 28.08 8.13
N VAL A 780 3.09 27.52 8.54
CA VAL A 780 2.22 28.07 9.58
C VAL A 780 1.89 26.98 10.59
N GLY A 781 2.39 27.11 11.80
CA GLY A 781 2.16 26.13 12.86
C GLY A 781 2.69 24.75 12.48
N ARG A 782 1.80 23.77 12.38
CA ARG A 782 2.13 22.40 11.94
C ARG A 782 1.84 22.14 10.46
N GLY A 783 1.52 23.17 9.69
CA GLY A 783 1.17 23.04 8.27
C GLY A 783 1.90 24.03 7.41
N HIS A 784 1.59 24.02 6.13
CA HIS A 784 2.13 24.94 5.13
C HIS A 784 1.01 25.49 4.24
N ILE A 785 1.26 26.69 3.71
CA ILE A 785 0.40 27.31 2.70
C ILE A 785 1.10 27.22 1.35
N GLU A 786 0.39 26.68 0.38
CA GLU A 786 0.83 26.55 -1.01
C GLU A 786 -0.07 27.39 -1.91
N ALA A 787 0.52 27.98 -2.94
CA ALA A 787 -0.22 28.57 -4.05
C ALA A 787 0.10 27.82 -5.34
N GLY A 788 -0.92 27.57 -6.13
CA GLY A 788 -0.82 26.90 -7.42
C GLY A 788 -1.59 27.63 -8.51
N ALA A 789 -1.27 27.33 -9.75
CA ALA A 789 -2.09 27.71 -10.91
C ALA A 789 -1.89 26.71 -12.05
N ALA A 790 -2.97 26.43 -12.77
CA ALA A 790 -2.95 25.66 -14.01
C ALA A 790 -3.59 26.48 -15.15
N LEU A 791 -3.07 26.31 -16.36
CA LEU A 791 -3.66 26.86 -17.59
C LEU A 791 -4.02 25.68 -18.48
N ILE A 792 -5.28 25.50 -18.81
CA ILE A 792 -5.77 24.38 -19.63
C ILE A 792 -6.23 24.93 -20.99
N ALA A 793 -5.62 24.45 -22.07
CA ALA A 793 -6.06 24.74 -23.43
C ALA A 793 -6.59 23.48 -24.06
N SER A 794 -7.81 23.50 -24.63
CA SER A 794 -8.53 22.31 -25.04
C SER A 794 -9.17 22.42 -26.41
N TRP A 795 -9.18 21.32 -27.15
CA TRP A 795 -9.78 21.18 -28.49
C TRP A 795 -10.56 19.87 -28.56
N ALA A 796 -11.71 19.87 -29.23
CA ALA A 796 -12.38 18.65 -29.64
C ALA A 796 -11.60 17.93 -30.74
N ILE A 797 -11.65 16.61 -30.74
CA ILE A 797 -11.06 15.77 -31.81
C ILE A 797 -11.99 15.81 -33.02
N GLU A 798 -13.29 15.54 -32.79
CA GLU A 798 -14.31 15.57 -33.83
C GLU A 798 -15.11 16.89 -33.80
N ALA A 799 -15.12 17.60 -34.89
CA ALA A 799 -15.87 18.85 -34.99
C ALA A 799 -17.39 18.63 -34.89
N THR A 800 -17.87 17.46 -35.28
CA THR A 800 -19.29 17.07 -35.27
C THR A 800 -19.84 16.95 -33.85
N SER A 801 -19.00 16.63 -32.86
CA SER A 801 -19.41 16.53 -31.47
C SER A 801 -19.74 17.89 -30.86
N THR A 802 -19.22 18.98 -31.43
CA THR A 802 -19.38 20.31 -30.87
C THR A 802 -20.64 21.00 -31.37
N PRO A 803 -21.30 21.84 -30.56
CA PRO A 803 -22.52 22.52 -30.96
C PRO A 803 -22.38 23.43 -32.18
N SER A 804 -21.19 23.96 -32.46
CA SER A 804 -20.96 24.87 -33.59
C SER A 804 -20.28 24.22 -34.80
N GLY A 805 -19.84 22.97 -34.68
CA GLY A 805 -19.00 22.32 -35.70
C GLY A 805 -17.56 22.84 -35.78
N LYS A 806 -17.03 23.44 -34.69
CA LYS A 806 -15.66 23.94 -34.58
C LYS A 806 -14.93 23.28 -33.43
N THR A 807 -13.65 23.03 -33.57
CA THR A 807 -12.88 22.25 -32.57
C THR A 807 -12.37 23.03 -31.32
N PRO A 808 -12.06 24.34 -31.32
CA PRO A 808 -11.54 24.98 -30.11
C PRO A 808 -12.58 24.99 -28.98
N LEU A 809 -12.32 24.25 -27.87
CA LEU A 809 -13.17 24.21 -26.68
C LEU A 809 -12.92 25.42 -25.76
N GLY A 810 -11.68 25.88 -25.67
CA GLY A 810 -11.38 27.09 -24.89
C GLY A 810 -10.08 27.02 -24.13
N VAL A 811 -9.92 28.04 -23.27
CA VAL A 811 -8.79 28.14 -22.34
C VAL A 811 -9.33 28.42 -20.96
N GLU A 812 -8.90 27.63 -19.98
CA GLU A 812 -9.27 27.78 -18.57
C GLU A 812 -8.03 28.13 -17.74
N LEU A 813 -8.19 28.99 -16.74
CA LEU A 813 -7.15 29.36 -15.78
C LEU A 813 -7.64 29.07 -14.37
N ASP A 814 -6.93 28.22 -13.64
CA ASP A 814 -7.30 27.69 -12.33
C ASP A 814 -6.23 28.00 -11.27
N PRO A 815 -6.25 29.16 -10.60
CA PRO A 815 -5.46 29.40 -9.41
C PRO A 815 -6.03 28.67 -8.19
N GLU A 816 -5.12 28.17 -7.34
CA GLU A 816 -5.39 27.45 -6.11
C GLU A 816 -4.61 28.07 -4.94
N LEU A 817 -5.23 28.11 -3.76
CA LEU A 817 -4.56 28.36 -2.48
C LEU A 817 -4.93 27.26 -1.51
N ARG A 818 -3.92 26.54 -0.99
CA ARG A 818 -4.12 25.39 -0.10
C ARG A 818 -3.33 25.56 1.20
N TYR A 819 -4.00 25.36 2.33
CA TYR A 819 -3.36 25.07 3.61
C TYR A 819 -3.47 23.58 3.89
N ALA A 820 -2.37 22.90 4.23
CA ALA A 820 -2.36 21.52 4.66
C ALA A 820 -1.59 21.40 5.98
N SER A 821 -2.19 20.77 6.98
CA SER A 821 -1.55 20.50 8.27
C SER A 821 -1.10 19.04 8.36
N ARG A 822 -0.08 18.80 9.20
CA ARG A 822 0.40 17.44 9.50
C ARG A 822 -0.58 16.59 10.31
N ASP A 823 -1.60 17.24 10.90
CA ASP A 823 -2.62 16.58 11.73
C ASP A 823 -3.84 16.12 10.92
N GLY A 824 -3.74 16.09 9.56
CA GLY A 824 -4.80 15.61 8.69
C GLY A 824 -5.87 16.64 8.31
N PHE A 825 -5.68 17.94 8.60
CA PHE A 825 -6.57 18.99 8.14
C PHE A 825 -6.05 19.66 6.87
N ALA A 826 -6.91 19.86 5.87
CA ALA A 826 -6.63 20.64 4.68
C ALA A 826 -7.77 21.60 4.39
N LEU A 827 -7.42 22.80 3.93
CA LEU A 827 -8.36 23.81 3.41
C LEU A 827 -7.87 24.29 2.07
N THR A 828 -8.69 24.09 1.03
CA THR A 828 -8.37 24.50 -0.34
C THR A 828 -9.38 25.55 -0.83
N LEU A 829 -8.88 26.58 -1.44
CA LEU A 829 -9.65 27.62 -2.13
C LEU A 829 -9.26 27.55 -3.61
N ASP A 830 -10.20 27.19 -4.45
CA ASP A 830 -10.04 27.08 -5.90
C ASP A 830 -10.84 28.17 -6.59
N TYR A 831 -10.27 28.77 -7.62
CA TYR A 831 -10.97 29.69 -8.50
C TYR A 831 -10.70 29.28 -9.94
N GLY A 832 -11.74 29.22 -10.76
CA GLY A 832 -11.62 28.88 -12.18
C GLY A 832 -12.21 29.95 -13.06
N VAL A 833 -11.57 30.20 -14.19
CA VAL A 833 -12.11 31.11 -15.26
C VAL A 833 -11.94 30.39 -16.60
N LEU A 834 -13.06 30.03 -17.21
CA LEU A 834 -13.11 29.49 -18.57
C LEU A 834 -13.36 30.61 -19.58
N LEU A 835 -12.49 30.74 -20.57
CA LEU A 835 -12.69 31.53 -21.79
C LEU A 835 -13.11 30.56 -22.90
N PRO A 836 -14.43 30.40 -23.18
CA PRO A 836 -14.90 29.38 -24.08
C PRO A 836 -14.41 29.64 -25.52
N GLY A 837 -14.12 28.56 -26.20
CA GLY A 837 -13.71 28.57 -27.60
C GLY A 837 -14.91 28.59 -28.55
N ALA A 838 -14.59 28.64 -29.81
CA ALA A 838 -15.60 28.74 -30.88
C ALA A 838 -16.48 27.50 -31.00
N ALA A 839 -16.13 26.40 -30.39
CA ALA A 839 -16.92 25.16 -30.30
C ALA A 839 -18.31 25.39 -29.67
N PHE A 840 -18.40 26.34 -28.74
CA PHE A 840 -19.63 26.66 -28.01
C PHE A 840 -20.43 27.81 -28.59
N ASP A 841 -19.96 28.47 -29.67
CA ASP A 841 -20.71 29.52 -30.34
C ASP A 841 -22.07 29.00 -30.85
N ASN A 842 -23.08 29.84 -30.82
CA ASN A 842 -24.36 29.60 -31.51
C ASN A 842 -24.46 30.50 -32.77
N THR A 843 -25.44 30.29 -33.61
CA THR A 843 -25.54 30.92 -34.94
C THR A 843 -25.33 32.43 -34.94
N ASN A 844 -25.77 33.15 -33.88
CA ASN A 844 -25.66 34.60 -33.76
C ASN A 844 -25.08 35.08 -32.42
N LEU A 845 -24.69 34.16 -31.56
CA LEU A 845 -24.20 34.43 -30.22
C LEU A 845 -22.82 33.83 -30.05
N LYS A 846 -21.89 34.58 -29.46
CA LYS A 846 -20.61 34.07 -28.99
C LYS A 846 -20.73 33.66 -27.55
N ALA A 847 -20.22 32.50 -27.23
CA ALA A 847 -20.11 32.04 -25.88
C ALA A 847 -19.33 33.03 -24.98
N GLN A 848 -19.79 33.25 -23.75
CA GLN A 848 -19.22 34.15 -22.77
C GLN A 848 -18.47 33.40 -21.65
N PRO A 849 -17.53 34.07 -20.98
CA PRO A 849 -16.74 33.41 -19.91
C PRO A 849 -17.61 32.87 -18.77
N ALA A 850 -17.21 31.70 -18.27
CA ALA A 850 -17.75 31.11 -17.03
C ALA A 850 -16.72 31.22 -15.90
N GLN A 851 -17.20 31.17 -14.66
CA GLN A 851 -16.37 31.22 -13.47
C GLN A 851 -16.83 30.22 -12.42
N SER A 852 -15.89 29.70 -11.63
CA SER A 852 -16.14 28.82 -10.49
C SER A 852 -15.31 29.30 -9.30
N PHE A 853 -15.92 29.37 -8.12
CA PHE A 853 -15.19 29.51 -6.86
C PHE A 853 -15.59 28.38 -5.94
N ARG A 854 -14.59 27.65 -5.42
CA ARG A 854 -14.80 26.50 -4.54
C ARG A 854 -14.02 26.64 -3.24
N VAL A 855 -14.63 26.16 -2.18
CA VAL A 855 -14.01 25.98 -0.88
C VAL A 855 -14.14 24.51 -0.50
N ARG A 856 -13.02 23.90 -0.16
CA ARG A 856 -12.98 22.48 0.26
C ARG A 856 -12.23 22.35 1.58
N ALA A 857 -12.87 21.77 2.59
CA ALA A 857 -12.25 21.43 3.86
C ALA A 857 -12.22 19.92 4.00
N GLY A 858 -11.04 19.36 4.26
CA GLY A 858 -10.78 17.93 4.47
C GLY A 858 -10.24 17.68 5.88
N PHE A 859 -10.71 16.61 6.50
CA PHE A 859 -10.23 16.10 7.79
C PHE A 859 -9.96 14.61 7.63
N ALA A 860 -8.72 14.17 7.87
CA ALA A 860 -8.31 12.77 7.83
C ALA A 860 -7.83 12.33 9.22
N PHE A 861 -8.13 11.09 9.63
CA PHE A 861 -7.74 10.51 10.92
C PHE A 861 -7.41 9.03 10.82
#